data_6ea7345801156496f4c68c4d7fd9429c
#
_entry.id   6ea7345801156496f4c68c4d7fd9429c
#
_cell.length_a   1.000
_cell.length_b   1.000
_cell.length_c   1.000
_cell.angle_alpha   90.00
_cell.angle_beta   90.00
_cell.angle_gamma   90.00
#
_symmetry.space_group_name_H-M   'P 1'
#
loop_
_entity.id
_entity.type
_entity.pdbx_description
1 polymer ?
#
loop_
_entity_poly.entity_id
_entity_poly.type
_entity_poly.pdbx_seq_one_letter_code
_entity_poly.pdbx_strand_id
1 'polypeptide(L)'
;MKQYNAIKVKYPDAMLLFRVGDFYETFGEDAVKAAGVLGIVLTKRGAGSESETALAGFPHHSLNTYLPKLVKAGMRVAICDQLEDPKMTKTIVKRGVTELVTPGVALNDEVLQSKTNNFLAAIHFGKRKLGISFLDISTGEFLVAEGNEEYIDKLLQNFGPSEVLVQKQFKNKFKEAFGERYYTFYLDDWIFQDDYANEQLTEHFKIKSLKGFGIDDLQHGIVSAGAILYYLSETQHKKLEHISTIHRVEEDHYVWMDRFTVRNLELYYSNQPEAVTLLDVIDRTISPMGGRLLKRWLALPLKNLKQIQQRHEIVKYLIDNDDFYNGITYQIKQISDIERLISKVATGKINPREVVLLKDSLKAILPIKINAEKSDNKSLQQLGKQLHNCADLIEKIAITINENAPVNINKGNTIANNVSKELDDLRGISTNAKDYLDAMLARESERTKIPSLKISFNNVFGYYIEVRNSHKDKVPEEWVRKQTLVNAERYITEELKEYETKILGAEEKIAVLEQQIFADLLQFMTVHILQVQENAQRVAKLDCLCSFTQTAKDNNYVRPQLDESTDLEIKNGRHPVIEKQLPIGEEYIANDVVLNRGQQQIIMITGPNMSGKSAILRQTALIVLLAQMGSYVPAQQARIGVVDKIFTRVGASDNISMGESTFMVEMNETANILNNISERSLVLLDEIGRGTSTYDGISIAWAIAEYLHEHPSKAKTLFATHYHELNDMTETFDRVKNFNVSIKELKDNVIFLRKLVPGGSEHSFGIHVAKLAGMPASVIHRANKMLKKLEASHSSDEIKDKLKQATEEDVQLSFFQLDDPLLEDIKEEILGTNIDTLTPIEALMKLNEIKRMLIKK
;
A
#
# COMPACT_ATOMS: atom_id res chain seq x y z
N MET A 1 9.99 30.17 -26.17
CA MET A 1 9.91 30.83 -24.84
C MET A 1 8.55 31.48 -24.54
N LYS A 2 7.98 32.39 -25.41
CA LYS A 2 6.69 33.05 -25.08
C LYS A 2 5.55 32.06 -24.74
N GLN A 3 5.37 31.01 -25.54
CA GLN A 3 4.36 29.97 -25.25
C GLN A 3 4.68 29.19 -23.96
N TYR A 4 5.96 28.82 -23.74
CA TYR A 4 6.39 28.15 -22.53
C TYR A 4 6.06 28.97 -21.29
N ASN A 5 6.48 30.23 -21.24
CA ASN A 5 6.22 31.09 -20.09
C ASN A 5 4.71 31.31 -19.84
N ALA A 6 3.91 31.48 -20.90
CA ALA A 6 2.48 31.67 -20.79
C ALA A 6 1.76 30.41 -20.20
N ILE A 7 2.30 29.23 -20.52
CA ILE A 7 1.79 27.97 -19.96
C ILE A 7 2.31 27.76 -18.55
N LYS A 8 3.61 28.02 -18.28
CA LYS A 8 4.20 27.85 -16.94
C LYS A 8 3.51 28.71 -15.87
N VAL A 9 3.07 29.91 -16.21
CA VAL A 9 2.29 30.78 -15.31
C VAL A 9 0.96 30.12 -14.88
N LYS A 10 0.36 29.30 -15.73
CA LYS A 10 -0.88 28.56 -15.40
C LYS A 10 -0.62 27.33 -14.51
N TYR A 11 0.57 26.77 -14.56
CA TYR A 11 0.98 25.56 -13.80
C TYR A 11 2.27 25.83 -13.05
N PRO A 12 2.29 26.78 -12.09
CA PRO A 12 3.51 27.22 -11.40
C PRO A 12 4.17 26.08 -10.61
N ASP A 13 3.36 25.22 -10.02
CA ASP A 13 3.79 24.12 -9.16
C ASP A 13 4.14 22.84 -9.91
N ALA A 14 3.96 22.79 -11.23
CA ALA A 14 4.24 21.63 -12.05
C ALA A 14 5.50 21.84 -12.92
N MET A 15 6.33 20.82 -13.03
CA MET A 15 7.41 20.77 -14.02
C MET A 15 6.81 20.68 -15.42
N LEU A 16 7.15 21.61 -16.28
CA LEU A 16 6.60 21.66 -17.64
C LEU A 16 7.52 20.93 -18.63
N LEU A 17 7.08 19.78 -19.12
CA LEU A 17 7.69 19.08 -20.27
C LEU A 17 7.10 19.61 -21.57
N PHE A 18 7.84 20.48 -22.24
CA PHE A 18 7.36 21.23 -23.39
C PHE A 18 7.88 20.63 -24.69
N ARG A 19 6.98 20.19 -25.58
CA ARG A 19 7.34 19.57 -26.85
C ARG A 19 7.97 20.55 -27.83
N VAL A 20 9.25 20.32 -28.19
CA VAL A 20 9.98 21.08 -29.18
C VAL A 20 10.54 20.13 -30.25
N GLY A 21 9.88 20.03 -31.40
CA GLY A 21 10.21 19.03 -32.40
C GLY A 21 10.11 17.61 -31.85
N ASP A 22 11.21 16.87 -31.87
CA ASP A 22 11.30 15.49 -31.40
C ASP A 22 11.70 15.36 -29.94
N PHE A 23 11.78 16.46 -29.18
CA PHE A 23 12.18 16.47 -27.78
C PHE A 23 11.09 17.03 -26.88
N TYR A 24 11.05 16.53 -25.64
CA TYR A 24 10.50 17.28 -24.50
C TYR A 24 11.61 18.05 -23.84
N GLU A 25 11.45 19.36 -23.75
CA GLU A 25 12.40 20.27 -23.14
C GLU A 25 11.77 20.92 -21.90
N THR A 26 12.58 21.17 -20.89
CA THR A 26 12.22 21.95 -19.70
C THR A 26 13.29 23.01 -19.45
N PHE A 27 12.92 24.14 -18.85
CA PHE A 27 13.76 25.33 -18.73
C PHE A 27 13.85 25.83 -17.29
N GLY A 28 14.93 26.62 -17.01
CA GLY A 28 15.13 27.27 -15.72
C GLY A 28 15.32 26.31 -14.56
N GLU A 29 14.64 26.55 -13.46
CA GLU A 29 14.69 25.67 -12.25
C GLU A 29 14.17 24.26 -12.52
N ASP A 30 13.15 24.13 -13.37
CA ASP A 30 12.62 22.82 -13.74
C ASP A 30 13.69 21.97 -14.45
N ALA A 31 14.54 22.61 -15.29
CA ALA A 31 15.63 21.91 -15.97
C ALA A 31 16.70 21.40 -14.99
N VAL A 32 17.03 22.18 -13.97
CA VAL A 32 18.00 21.79 -12.94
C VAL A 32 17.46 20.59 -12.14
N LYS A 33 16.20 20.66 -11.72
CA LYS A 33 15.53 19.56 -11.00
C LYS A 33 15.43 18.29 -11.85
N ALA A 34 15.00 18.44 -13.12
CA ALA A 34 14.89 17.32 -14.06
C ALA A 34 16.23 16.65 -14.31
N ALA A 35 17.29 17.43 -14.55
CA ALA A 35 18.63 16.89 -14.78
C ALA A 35 19.13 16.08 -13.58
N GLY A 36 18.90 16.56 -12.36
CA GLY A 36 19.27 15.86 -11.12
C GLY A 36 18.54 14.54 -10.92
N VAL A 37 17.23 14.51 -11.15
CA VAL A 37 16.41 13.30 -10.96
C VAL A 37 16.60 12.27 -12.08
N LEU A 38 16.69 12.75 -13.32
CA LEU A 38 16.75 11.88 -14.50
C LEU A 38 18.18 11.42 -14.84
N GLY A 39 19.20 12.07 -14.31
CA GLY A 39 20.60 11.82 -14.68
C GLY A 39 20.91 12.22 -16.13
N ILE A 40 20.23 13.26 -16.68
CA ILE A 40 20.45 13.78 -18.03
C ILE A 40 21.31 15.04 -18.01
N VAL A 41 21.88 15.37 -19.15
CA VAL A 41 22.78 16.53 -19.27
C VAL A 41 21.98 17.82 -19.12
N LEU A 42 22.46 18.69 -18.22
CA LEU A 42 22.00 20.07 -18.10
C LEU A 42 22.77 20.95 -19.09
N THR A 43 22.07 21.55 -20.00
CA THR A 43 22.62 22.46 -21.03
C THR A 43 22.08 23.88 -20.83
N LYS A 44 22.50 24.80 -21.71
CA LYS A 44 22.06 26.20 -21.68
C LYS A 44 21.51 26.60 -23.05
N ARG A 45 20.35 27.20 -23.07
CA ARG A 45 19.79 27.82 -24.27
C ARG A 45 20.24 29.29 -24.32
N GLY A 46 20.71 29.72 -25.47
CA GLY A 46 21.20 31.09 -25.66
C GLY A 46 22.52 31.35 -24.94
N ALA A 47 23.44 30.38 -24.96
CA ALA A 47 24.74 30.50 -24.32
C ALA A 47 25.47 31.78 -24.79
N GLY A 48 25.89 32.66 -23.85
CA GLY A 48 26.55 33.92 -24.12
C GLY A 48 25.64 35.10 -24.42
N SER A 49 24.30 34.97 -24.30
CA SER A 49 23.34 36.06 -24.42
C SER A 49 22.75 36.47 -23.05
N GLU A 50 22.23 37.70 -22.93
CA GLU A 50 21.53 38.17 -21.73
C GLU A 50 20.30 37.32 -21.36
N SER A 51 19.82 36.46 -22.27
CA SER A 51 18.69 35.57 -22.11
C SER A 51 19.08 34.09 -21.87
N GLU A 52 20.30 33.84 -21.38
CA GLU A 52 20.78 32.50 -21.09
C GLU A 52 19.89 31.80 -20.04
N THR A 53 19.36 30.63 -20.38
CA THR A 53 18.47 29.87 -19.51
C THR A 53 18.90 28.40 -19.47
N ALA A 54 18.90 27.78 -18.28
CA ALA A 54 19.13 26.33 -18.13
C ALA A 54 18.11 25.52 -18.95
N LEU A 55 18.58 24.47 -19.59
CA LEU A 55 17.79 23.58 -20.45
C LEU A 55 18.17 22.14 -20.16
N ALA A 56 17.17 21.30 -19.98
CA ALA A 56 17.29 19.86 -19.99
C ALA A 56 16.19 19.26 -20.87
N GLY A 57 16.46 18.14 -21.52
CA GLY A 57 15.46 17.53 -22.38
C GLY A 57 15.84 16.12 -22.79
N PHE A 58 14.85 15.41 -23.29
CA PHE A 58 14.98 14.03 -23.77
C PHE A 58 14.08 13.79 -24.99
N PRO A 59 14.36 12.79 -25.84
CA PRO A 59 13.55 12.48 -27.00
C PRO A 59 12.11 12.14 -26.61
N HIS A 60 11.12 12.66 -27.36
CA HIS A 60 9.70 12.50 -26.99
C HIS A 60 9.23 11.06 -26.89
N HIS A 61 9.80 10.15 -27.70
CA HIS A 61 9.47 8.73 -27.66
C HIS A 61 9.94 8.03 -26.37
N SER A 62 10.82 8.69 -25.61
CA SER A 62 11.33 8.21 -24.31
C SER A 62 10.52 8.73 -23.11
N LEU A 63 9.36 9.39 -23.34
CA LEU A 63 8.51 9.91 -22.27
C LEU A 63 8.18 8.84 -21.24
N ASN A 64 7.80 7.66 -21.68
CA ASN A 64 7.44 6.54 -20.80
C ASN A 64 8.61 6.06 -19.90
N THR A 65 9.85 6.31 -20.29
CA THR A 65 11.03 5.96 -19.48
C THR A 65 11.37 7.04 -18.45
N TYR A 66 11.17 8.31 -18.77
CA TYR A 66 11.59 9.44 -17.92
C TYR A 66 10.48 9.97 -17.02
N LEU A 67 9.24 10.04 -17.50
CA LEU A 67 8.09 10.49 -16.72
C LEU A 67 7.92 9.74 -15.39
N PRO A 68 8.01 8.39 -15.36
CA PRO A 68 7.90 7.64 -14.12
C PRO A 68 8.91 8.03 -13.05
N LYS A 69 10.13 8.36 -13.45
CA LYS A 69 11.20 8.77 -12.52
C LYS A 69 10.87 10.10 -11.85
N LEU A 70 10.34 11.07 -12.61
CA LEU A 70 9.93 12.37 -12.09
C LEU A 70 8.75 12.23 -11.12
N VAL A 71 7.73 11.44 -11.50
CA VAL A 71 6.53 11.24 -10.67
C VAL A 71 6.88 10.48 -9.39
N LYS A 72 7.71 9.42 -9.46
CA LYS A 72 8.20 8.69 -8.26
C LYS A 72 9.05 9.56 -7.34
N ALA A 73 9.71 10.60 -7.87
CA ALA A 73 10.40 11.61 -7.07
C ALA A 73 9.45 12.66 -6.45
N GLY A 74 8.12 12.45 -6.53
CA GLY A 74 7.12 13.36 -5.97
C GLY A 74 6.86 14.60 -6.82
N MET A 75 7.25 14.63 -8.09
CA MET A 75 7.05 15.80 -8.94
C MET A 75 5.71 15.75 -9.66
N ARG A 76 5.04 16.90 -9.74
CA ARG A 76 3.90 17.13 -10.63
C ARG A 76 4.45 17.51 -12.00
N VAL A 77 4.02 16.82 -13.05
CA VAL A 77 4.57 16.98 -14.41
C VAL A 77 3.46 17.35 -15.39
N ALA A 78 3.53 18.53 -15.96
CA ALA A 78 2.63 18.99 -17.03
C ALA A 78 3.22 18.61 -18.40
N ILE A 79 2.55 17.72 -19.11
CA ILE A 79 2.92 17.31 -20.47
C ILE A 79 2.29 18.30 -21.44
N CYS A 80 3.12 18.99 -22.18
CA CYS A 80 2.70 20.00 -23.13
C CYS A 80 3.05 19.57 -24.55
N ASP A 81 2.03 19.18 -25.30
CA ASP A 81 2.16 18.69 -26.69
C ASP A 81 1.69 19.69 -27.73
N GLN A 82 1.99 19.38 -28.97
CA GLN A 82 1.53 20.11 -30.15
C GLN A 82 0.04 19.81 -30.39
N LEU A 83 -0.79 20.84 -30.44
CA LEU A 83 -2.23 20.72 -30.67
C LEU A 83 -2.62 20.74 -32.15
N GLU A 84 -1.65 21.02 -33.05
CA GLU A 84 -1.83 21.15 -34.49
C GLU A 84 -0.73 20.33 -35.20
N ASP A 85 -1.03 19.80 -36.38
CA ASP A 85 -0.04 19.11 -37.20
C ASP A 85 0.99 20.13 -37.74
N PRO A 86 2.30 19.97 -37.47
CA PRO A 86 3.33 20.83 -38.00
C PRO A 86 3.36 20.94 -39.52
N LYS A 87 2.94 19.88 -40.22
CA LYS A 87 2.91 19.84 -41.71
C LYS A 87 1.80 20.71 -42.29
N MET A 88 0.71 20.94 -41.55
CA MET A 88 -0.44 21.72 -42.00
C MET A 88 -0.40 23.18 -41.56
N THR A 89 0.54 23.57 -40.70
CA THR A 89 0.59 24.90 -40.07
C THR A 89 1.71 25.72 -40.66
N LYS A 90 1.38 26.90 -41.24
CA LYS A 90 2.36 27.86 -41.76
C LYS A 90 2.99 28.79 -40.69
N THR A 91 2.47 28.73 -39.44
CA THR A 91 2.91 29.54 -38.30
C THR A 91 3.55 28.66 -37.22
N ILE A 92 3.90 29.25 -36.09
CA ILE A 92 4.38 28.48 -34.93
C ILE A 92 3.22 27.61 -34.41
N VAL A 93 3.42 26.30 -34.39
CA VAL A 93 2.45 25.30 -33.93
C VAL A 93 1.98 25.64 -32.51
N LYS A 94 0.68 25.65 -32.28
CA LYS A 94 0.10 25.84 -30.96
C LYS A 94 0.38 24.62 -30.08
N ARG A 95 0.68 24.87 -28.81
CA ARG A 95 0.94 23.87 -27.80
C ARG A 95 0.04 24.12 -26.60
N GLY A 96 -0.34 23.05 -25.93
CA GLY A 96 -1.15 23.09 -24.72
C GLY A 96 -0.83 21.92 -23.82
N VAL A 97 -1.18 22.04 -22.55
CA VAL A 97 -1.09 20.93 -21.61
C VAL A 97 -2.16 19.92 -21.96
N THR A 98 -1.74 18.72 -22.32
CA THR A 98 -2.61 17.60 -22.64
C THR A 98 -2.90 16.73 -21.43
N GLU A 99 -1.98 16.70 -20.47
CA GLU A 99 -2.11 15.94 -19.24
C GLU A 99 -1.23 16.54 -18.14
N LEU A 100 -1.74 16.56 -16.91
CA LEU A 100 -0.96 16.85 -15.72
C LEU A 100 -0.85 15.57 -14.90
N VAL A 101 0.32 14.95 -14.87
CA VAL A 101 0.59 13.72 -14.14
C VAL A 101 1.15 14.06 -12.76
N THR A 102 0.52 13.51 -11.72
CA THR A 102 0.94 13.68 -10.33
C THR A 102 1.06 12.30 -9.65
N PRO A 103 1.68 12.19 -8.48
CA PRO A 103 1.80 10.90 -7.80
C PRO A 103 0.46 10.18 -7.60
N GLY A 104 -0.63 10.90 -7.31
CA GLY A 104 -1.96 10.33 -7.07
C GLY A 104 -2.79 10.06 -8.34
N VAL A 105 -2.44 10.64 -9.50
CA VAL A 105 -3.21 10.52 -10.76
C VAL A 105 -2.37 9.93 -11.90
N ALA A 106 -1.55 8.94 -11.60
CA ALA A 106 -0.75 8.23 -12.60
C ALA A 106 -1.53 7.04 -13.19
N LEU A 107 -1.54 6.93 -14.53
CA LEU A 107 -2.13 5.81 -15.29
C LEU A 107 -1.05 4.95 -15.99
N ASN A 108 0.20 5.36 -15.94
CA ASN A 108 1.29 4.67 -16.60
C ASN A 108 1.74 3.46 -15.76
N ASP A 109 1.74 2.25 -16.34
CA ASP A 109 2.11 1.01 -15.68
C ASP A 109 3.54 1.03 -15.09
N GLU A 110 4.46 1.82 -15.66
CA GLU A 110 5.83 1.95 -15.13
C GLU A 110 5.91 2.77 -13.84
N VAL A 111 4.90 3.61 -13.58
CA VAL A 111 4.75 4.33 -12.31
C VAL A 111 4.12 3.43 -11.26
N LEU A 112 3.11 2.65 -11.69
CA LEU A 112 2.26 1.84 -10.83
C LEU A 112 2.93 0.52 -10.44
N GLN A 113 2.76 0.14 -9.19
CA GLN A 113 3.06 -1.23 -8.75
C GLN A 113 1.86 -2.13 -9.06
N SER A 114 2.12 -3.34 -9.53
CA SER A 114 1.05 -4.24 -10.02
C SER A 114 0.07 -4.66 -8.91
N LYS A 115 0.57 -5.06 -7.74
CA LYS A 115 -0.22 -5.56 -6.61
C LYS A 115 -0.58 -4.50 -5.57
N THR A 116 -0.44 -3.21 -5.88
CA THR A 116 -0.82 -2.11 -4.98
C THR A 116 -1.70 -1.10 -5.69
N ASN A 117 -2.65 -0.54 -4.95
CA ASN A 117 -3.43 0.61 -5.40
C ASN A 117 -2.58 1.88 -5.39
N ASN A 118 -2.93 2.82 -6.24
CA ASN A 118 -2.34 4.17 -6.28
C ASN A 118 -3.41 5.20 -5.90
N PHE A 119 -3.66 5.35 -4.60
CA PHE A 119 -4.72 6.22 -4.14
C PHE A 119 -4.34 7.70 -4.16
N LEU A 120 -5.21 8.51 -4.75
CA LEU A 120 -5.39 9.92 -4.46
C LEU A 120 -6.39 10.04 -3.31
N ALA A 121 -6.06 10.76 -2.25
CA ALA A 121 -6.99 11.03 -1.16
C ALA A 121 -7.38 12.51 -1.11
N ALA A 122 -8.55 12.82 -0.54
CA ALA A 122 -8.94 14.18 -0.17
C ALA A 122 -9.52 14.17 1.24
N ILE A 123 -9.22 15.21 2.03
CA ILE A 123 -9.72 15.37 3.39
C ILE A 123 -10.47 16.68 3.53
N HIS A 124 -11.66 16.60 4.13
CA HIS A 124 -12.44 17.75 4.55
C HIS A 124 -12.58 17.83 6.07
N PHE A 125 -12.20 18.95 6.66
CA PHE A 125 -12.28 19.21 8.11
C PHE A 125 -13.64 19.80 8.49
N GLY A 126 -14.52 18.98 9.06
CA GLY A 126 -15.74 19.45 9.70
C GLY A 126 -15.52 19.91 11.13
N LYS A 127 -16.60 20.36 11.79
CA LYS A 127 -16.55 20.85 13.20
C LYS A 127 -16.31 19.73 14.21
N ARG A 128 -16.89 18.55 14.02
CA ARG A 128 -16.82 17.39 14.92
C ARG A 128 -16.28 16.13 14.27
N LYS A 129 -16.45 16.02 12.98
CA LYS A 129 -16.02 14.87 12.16
C LYS A 129 -15.24 15.37 10.97
N LEU A 130 -14.41 14.51 10.44
CA LEU A 130 -13.68 14.71 9.19
C LEU A 130 -14.28 13.77 8.14
N GLY A 131 -14.28 14.21 6.89
CA GLY A 131 -14.56 13.35 5.74
C GLY A 131 -13.29 13.03 4.99
N ILE A 132 -13.19 11.82 4.50
CA ILE A 132 -12.09 11.38 3.64
C ILE A 132 -12.62 10.58 2.46
N SER A 133 -11.98 10.75 1.33
CA SER A 133 -12.22 9.92 0.16
C SER A 133 -10.90 9.47 -0.46
N PHE A 134 -10.91 8.29 -1.09
CA PHE A 134 -9.77 7.69 -1.77
C PHE A 134 -10.21 7.27 -3.16
N LEU A 135 -9.43 7.62 -4.17
CA LEU A 135 -9.66 7.21 -5.54
C LEU A 135 -8.38 6.64 -6.15
N ASP A 136 -8.45 5.43 -6.67
CA ASP A 136 -7.44 4.89 -7.59
C ASP A 136 -7.93 5.04 -9.03
N ILE A 137 -7.43 6.05 -9.73
CA ILE A 137 -7.81 6.34 -11.12
C ILE A 137 -7.44 5.19 -12.07
N SER A 138 -6.47 4.36 -11.74
CA SER A 138 -6.03 3.25 -12.59
C SER A 138 -6.99 2.06 -12.55
N THR A 139 -7.80 1.94 -11.51
CA THR A 139 -8.78 0.85 -11.33
C THR A 139 -10.23 1.33 -11.34
N GLY A 140 -10.45 2.62 -11.05
CA GLY A 140 -11.77 3.20 -10.85
C GLY A 140 -12.34 2.94 -9.44
N GLU A 141 -11.54 2.43 -8.51
CA GLU A 141 -11.95 2.21 -7.13
C GLU A 141 -12.10 3.54 -6.39
N PHE A 142 -13.33 3.87 -5.95
CA PHE A 142 -13.65 5.10 -5.24
C PHE A 142 -14.27 4.78 -3.89
N LEU A 143 -13.60 5.20 -2.80
CA LEU A 143 -13.98 4.92 -1.43
C LEU A 143 -14.25 6.24 -0.69
N VAL A 144 -15.22 6.23 0.23
CA VAL A 144 -15.55 7.39 1.06
C VAL A 144 -15.84 6.97 2.49
N ALA A 145 -15.40 7.78 3.45
CA ALA A 145 -15.65 7.58 4.87
C ALA A 145 -15.80 8.93 5.61
N GLU A 146 -16.42 8.87 6.77
CA GLU A 146 -16.56 10.00 7.68
C GLU A 146 -16.37 9.50 9.12
N GLY A 147 -15.60 10.21 9.94
CA GLY A 147 -15.35 9.82 11.31
C GLY A 147 -14.55 10.85 12.10
N ASN A 148 -14.09 10.46 13.27
CA ASN A 148 -13.17 11.26 14.07
C ASN A 148 -11.76 11.27 13.46
N GLU A 149 -10.87 12.09 13.99
CA GLU A 149 -9.49 12.25 13.51
C GLU A 149 -8.71 10.93 13.55
N GLU A 150 -8.90 10.14 14.60
CA GLU A 150 -8.23 8.86 14.80
C GLU A 150 -8.63 7.84 13.72
N TYR A 151 -9.92 7.76 13.39
CA TYR A 151 -10.41 6.89 12.32
C TYR A 151 -9.87 7.30 10.94
N ILE A 152 -9.81 8.61 10.68
CA ILE A 152 -9.26 9.13 9.43
C ILE A 152 -7.74 8.85 9.32
N ASP A 153 -6.98 9.03 10.42
CA ASP A 153 -5.54 8.68 10.45
C ASP A 153 -5.31 7.19 10.18
N LYS A 154 -6.14 6.32 10.75
CA LYS A 154 -6.13 4.88 10.47
C LYS A 154 -6.33 4.58 8.97
N LEU A 155 -7.34 5.20 8.35
CA LEU A 155 -7.61 4.98 6.92
C LEU A 155 -6.47 5.51 6.04
N LEU A 156 -5.93 6.69 6.35
CA LEU A 156 -4.76 7.24 5.65
C LEU A 156 -3.57 6.28 5.69
N GLN A 157 -3.31 5.65 6.83
CA GLN A 157 -2.20 4.73 6.97
C GLN A 157 -2.42 3.40 6.28
N ASN A 158 -3.64 2.86 6.40
CA ASN A 158 -3.98 1.57 5.81
C ASN A 158 -4.02 1.61 4.28
N PHE A 159 -4.52 2.70 3.71
CA PHE A 159 -4.59 2.88 2.26
C PHE A 159 -3.32 3.50 1.66
N GLY A 160 -2.51 4.21 2.45
CA GLY A 160 -1.23 4.78 2.06
C GLY A 160 -1.31 5.62 0.77
N PRO A 161 -2.10 6.69 0.73
CA PRO A 161 -2.30 7.46 -0.50
C PRO A 161 -0.98 8.08 -0.99
N SER A 162 -0.80 8.06 -2.31
CA SER A 162 0.37 8.67 -2.95
C SER A 162 0.31 10.19 -2.99
N GLU A 163 -0.89 10.76 -2.84
CA GLU A 163 -1.14 12.19 -2.80
C GLU A 163 -2.39 12.48 -1.97
N VAL A 164 -2.38 13.55 -1.16
CA VAL A 164 -3.50 13.96 -0.33
C VAL A 164 -3.89 15.42 -0.64
N LEU A 165 -5.14 15.61 -1.01
CA LEU A 165 -5.74 16.92 -1.26
C LEU A 165 -6.26 17.50 0.05
N VAL A 166 -5.84 18.72 0.36
CA VAL A 166 -6.20 19.41 1.61
C VAL A 166 -6.63 20.82 1.29
N GLN A 167 -7.64 21.32 2.00
CA GLN A 167 -8.10 22.69 1.92
C GLN A 167 -7.00 23.65 2.42
N LYS A 168 -6.72 24.75 1.69
CA LYS A 168 -5.62 25.68 2.00
C LYS A 168 -5.63 26.20 3.43
N GLN A 169 -6.79 26.58 3.93
CA GLN A 169 -6.91 27.10 5.31
C GLN A 169 -6.56 26.08 6.39
N PHE A 170 -6.65 24.77 6.12
CA PHE A 170 -6.38 23.69 7.08
C PHE A 170 -4.97 23.09 6.94
N LYS A 171 -4.07 23.71 6.21
CA LYS A 171 -2.70 23.24 6.02
C LYS A 171 -1.97 22.91 7.33
N ASN A 172 -2.01 23.83 8.30
CA ASN A 172 -1.33 23.61 9.58
C ASN A 172 -2.03 22.55 10.42
N LYS A 173 -3.36 22.58 10.47
CA LYS A 173 -4.16 21.57 11.17
C LYS A 173 -3.93 20.17 10.64
N PHE A 174 -3.80 20.02 9.30
CA PHE A 174 -3.46 18.72 8.71
C PHE A 174 -2.09 18.21 9.16
N LYS A 175 -1.07 19.09 9.19
CA LYS A 175 0.27 18.74 9.65
C LYS A 175 0.33 18.37 11.13
N GLU A 176 -0.44 19.08 11.98
CA GLU A 176 -0.56 18.78 13.39
C GLU A 176 -1.24 17.43 13.66
N ALA A 177 -2.31 17.12 12.91
CA ALA A 177 -3.09 15.89 13.11
C ALA A 177 -2.42 14.65 12.49
N PHE A 178 -1.85 14.75 11.27
CA PHE A 178 -1.39 13.60 10.48
C PHE A 178 0.11 13.59 10.16
N GLY A 179 0.85 14.64 10.55
CA GLY A 179 2.29 14.79 10.32
C GLY A 179 2.63 15.24 8.88
N GLU A 180 3.94 15.22 8.56
CA GLU A 180 4.47 15.72 7.28
C GLU A 180 4.83 14.59 6.27
N ARG A 181 4.49 13.34 6.60
CA ARG A 181 4.88 12.16 5.80
C ARG A 181 4.14 12.01 4.46
N TYR A 182 3.01 12.72 4.29
CA TYR A 182 2.18 12.63 3.09
C TYR A 182 2.57 13.69 2.07
N TYR A 183 2.58 13.32 0.79
CA TYR A 183 2.66 14.30 -0.28
C TYR A 183 1.31 15.02 -0.36
N THR A 184 1.29 16.32 0.01
CA THR A 184 0.05 17.10 0.11
C THR A 184 -0.05 18.13 -1.01
N PHE A 185 -1.25 18.29 -1.55
CA PHE A 185 -1.60 19.38 -2.44
C PHE A 185 -2.75 20.21 -1.87
N TYR A 186 -2.63 21.53 -1.92
CA TYR A 186 -3.57 22.43 -1.27
C TYR A 186 -4.49 23.07 -2.29
N LEU A 187 -5.80 22.80 -2.16
CA LEU A 187 -6.87 23.34 -2.99
C LEU A 187 -7.55 24.55 -2.35
N ASP A 188 -8.16 25.39 -3.17
CA ASP A 188 -8.91 26.55 -2.72
C ASP A 188 -10.16 26.16 -1.92
N ASP A 189 -10.53 27.04 -0.96
CA ASP A 189 -11.58 26.73 0.03
C ASP A 189 -12.97 26.55 -0.57
N TRP A 190 -13.26 27.22 -1.69
CA TRP A 190 -14.56 27.13 -2.35
C TRP A 190 -14.87 25.74 -2.95
N ILE A 191 -13.85 24.95 -3.23
CA ILE A 191 -13.98 23.59 -3.77
C ILE A 191 -14.61 22.64 -2.73
N PHE A 192 -14.37 22.92 -1.45
CA PHE A 192 -14.88 22.12 -0.33
C PHE A 192 -16.24 22.62 0.17
N GLN A 193 -17.16 22.91 -0.72
CA GLN A 193 -18.53 23.28 -0.41
C GLN A 193 -19.49 22.14 -0.72
N ASP A 194 -20.49 21.95 0.13
CA ASP A 194 -21.45 20.84 0.08
C ASP A 194 -22.24 20.81 -1.23
N ASP A 195 -22.83 21.95 -1.60
CA ASP A 195 -23.61 22.07 -2.82
C ASP A 195 -22.79 21.75 -4.08
N TYR A 196 -21.56 22.30 -4.14
CA TYR A 196 -20.65 22.06 -5.26
C TYR A 196 -20.24 20.58 -5.35
N ALA A 197 -19.90 19.96 -4.23
CA ALA A 197 -19.51 18.54 -4.21
C ALA A 197 -20.67 17.62 -4.61
N ASN A 198 -21.89 17.90 -4.13
CA ASN A 198 -23.09 17.16 -4.54
C ASN A 198 -23.37 17.29 -6.03
N GLU A 199 -23.26 18.49 -6.60
CA GLU A 199 -23.41 18.73 -8.04
C GLU A 199 -22.39 17.91 -8.85
N GLN A 200 -21.09 18.00 -8.51
CA GLN A 200 -20.03 17.26 -9.17
C GLN A 200 -20.26 15.75 -9.16
N LEU A 201 -20.66 15.18 -8.03
CA LEU A 201 -20.88 13.74 -7.89
C LEU A 201 -22.17 13.30 -8.65
N THR A 202 -23.26 14.06 -8.53
CA THR A 202 -24.51 13.72 -9.23
C THR A 202 -24.40 13.85 -10.74
N GLU A 203 -23.65 14.83 -11.23
CA GLU A 203 -23.34 14.99 -12.66
C GLU A 203 -22.46 13.85 -13.16
N HIS A 204 -21.36 13.53 -12.42
CA HIS A 204 -20.44 12.46 -12.79
C HIS A 204 -21.13 11.10 -12.89
N PHE A 205 -21.91 10.72 -11.87
CA PHE A 205 -22.64 9.44 -11.85
C PHE A 205 -23.94 9.45 -12.65
N LYS A 206 -24.33 10.61 -13.20
CA LYS A 206 -25.60 10.81 -13.97
C LYS A 206 -26.85 10.39 -13.19
N ILE A 207 -26.91 10.75 -11.91
CA ILE A 207 -27.98 10.41 -10.98
C ILE A 207 -28.61 11.66 -10.37
N LYS A 208 -29.80 11.52 -9.79
CA LYS A 208 -30.48 12.61 -9.09
C LYS A 208 -30.19 12.70 -7.59
N SER A 209 -29.66 11.63 -6.99
CA SER A 209 -29.39 11.54 -5.54
C SER A 209 -28.35 10.49 -5.25
N LEU A 210 -27.48 10.73 -4.27
CA LEU A 210 -26.45 9.83 -3.77
C LEU A 210 -26.97 8.69 -2.88
N LYS A 211 -28.28 8.67 -2.57
CA LYS A 211 -28.93 7.62 -1.76
C LYS A 211 -28.70 6.22 -2.26
N GLY A 212 -28.65 6.03 -3.60
CA GLY A 212 -28.39 4.73 -4.21
C GLY A 212 -27.01 4.13 -3.86
N PHE A 213 -26.05 4.95 -3.49
CA PHE A 213 -24.73 4.52 -3.03
C PHE A 213 -24.63 4.40 -1.49
N GLY A 214 -25.66 4.79 -0.74
CA GLY A 214 -25.68 4.74 0.74
C GLY A 214 -24.68 5.70 1.39
N ILE A 215 -24.43 6.86 0.78
CA ILE A 215 -23.46 7.86 1.24
C ILE A 215 -24.09 9.21 1.54
N ASP A 216 -25.41 9.35 1.39
CA ASP A 216 -26.13 10.63 1.52
C ASP A 216 -26.09 11.23 2.94
N ASP A 217 -25.76 10.44 3.96
CA ASP A 217 -25.55 10.85 5.34
C ASP A 217 -24.09 11.29 5.64
N LEU A 218 -23.15 11.06 4.71
CA LEU A 218 -21.73 11.37 4.86
C LEU A 218 -21.38 12.78 4.33
N GLN A 219 -21.89 13.82 4.99
CA GLN A 219 -21.74 15.20 4.51
C GLN A 219 -20.29 15.58 4.21
N HIS A 220 -19.37 15.35 5.16
CA HIS A 220 -17.96 15.69 4.98
C HIS A 220 -17.25 14.72 4.01
N GLY A 221 -17.70 13.46 3.95
CA GLY A 221 -17.23 12.47 2.99
C GLY A 221 -17.58 12.87 1.54
N ILE A 222 -18.80 13.34 1.30
CA ILE A 222 -19.26 13.84 0.00
C ILE A 222 -18.39 15.02 -0.44
N VAL A 223 -18.14 15.98 0.46
CA VAL A 223 -17.29 17.15 0.16
C VAL A 223 -15.88 16.72 -0.25
N SER A 224 -15.29 15.76 0.45
CA SER A 224 -13.96 15.23 0.09
C SER A 224 -13.97 14.53 -1.27
N ALA A 225 -15.04 13.76 -1.58
CA ALA A 225 -15.17 13.08 -2.87
C ALA A 225 -15.33 14.06 -4.04
N GLY A 226 -16.11 15.13 -3.86
CA GLY A 226 -16.26 16.20 -4.85
C GLY A 226 -14.92 16.91 -5.14
N ALA A 227 -14.10 17.12 -4.12
CA ALA A 227 -12.76 17.71 -4.29
C ALA A 227 -11.83 16.82 -5.15
N ILE A 228 -11.94 15.50 -5.07
CA ILE A 228 -11.21 14.58 -5.96
C ILE A 228 -11.65 14.76 -7.41
N LEU A 229 -12.98 14.78 -7.69
CA LEU A 229 -13.48 14.93 -9.05
C LEU A 229 -13.06 16.28 -9.66
N TYR A 230 -13.12 17.35 -8.86
CA TYR A 230 -12.59 18.66 -9.29
C TYR A 230 -11.11 18.57 -9.67
N TYR A 231 -10.29 17.95 -8.83
CA TYR A 231 -8.85 17.80 -9.09
C TYR A 231 -8.55 17.02 -10.36
N LEU A 232 -9.33 15.96 -10.65
CA LEU A 232 -9.20 15.22 -11.91
C LEU A 232 -9.52 16.10 -13.12
N SER A 233 -10.51 16.97 -13.03
CA SER A 233 -10.82 17.94 -14.09
C SER A 233 -9.67 18.93 -14.30
N GLU A 234 -9.10 19.47 -13.23
CA GLU A 234 -7.93 20.37 -13.28
C GLU A 234 -6.69 19.68 -13.88
N THR A 235 -6.51 18.41 -13.61
CA THR A 235 -5.39 17.60 -14.15
C THR A 235 -5.67 17.08 -15.57
N GLN A 236 -6.70 17.60 -16.25
CA GLN A 236 -7.09 17.27 -17.63
C GLN A 236 -7.56 15.82 -17.85
N HIS A 237 -8.00 15.12 -16.81
CA HIS A 237 -8.62 13.82 -16.93
C HIS A 237 -10.12 13.99 -17.19
N LYS A 238 -10.52 13.96 -18.46
CA LYS A 238 -11.91 14.24 -18.89
C LYS A 238 -12.77 13.00 -19.09
N LYS A 239 -12.14 11.85 -19.34
CA LYS A 239 -12.80 10.57 -19.59
C LYS A 239 -12.69 9.70 -18.35
N LEU A 240 -13.73 9.66 -17.54
CA LEU A 240 -13.78 9.05 -16.21
C LEU A 240 -14.91 8.01 -16.08
N GLU A 241 -15.39 7.46 -17.18
CA GLU A 241 -16.54 6.53 -17.22
C GLU A 241 -16.26 5.24 -16.43
N HIS A 242 -14.98 4.90 -16.20
CA HIS A 242 -14.59 3.76 -15.37
C HIS A 242 -14.74 4.01 -13.87
N ILE A 243 -14.89 5.26 -13.43
CA ILE A 243 -15.26 5.59 -12.05
C ILE A 243 -16.80 5.49 -11.98
N SER A 244 -17.28 4.25 -11.94
CA SER A 244 -18.70 3.96 -12.09
C SER A 244 -19.48 3.88 -10.78
N THR A 245 -18.78 3.72 -9.65
CA THR A 245 -19.36 3.53 -8.32
C THR A 245 -18.51 4.19 -7.25
N ILE A 246 -19.13 4.57 -6.13
CA ILE A 246 -18.47 5.02 -4.93
C ILE A 246 -18.94 4.16 -3.75
N HIS A 247 -18.00 3.69 -2.92
CA HIS A 247 -18.29 2.77 -1.83
C HIS A 247 -17.99 3.39 -0.47
N ARG A 248 -18.92 3.26 0.44
CA ARG A 248 -18.75 3.65 1.84
C ARG A 248 -17.84 2.66 2.56
N VAL A 249 -16.86 3.15 3.30
CA VAL A 249 -16.09 2.37 4.29
C VAL A 249 -16.70 2.61 5.65
N GLU A 250 -17.34 1.59 6.21
CA GLU A 250 -17.98 1.65 7.53
C GLU A 250 -17.08 1.06 8.61
N GLU A 251 -16.80 1.84 9.65
CA GLU A 251 -15.97 1.43 10.78
C GLU A 251 -16.53 0.17 11.47
N ASP A 252 -17.85 0.09 11.57
CA ASP A 252 -18.54 -1.00 12.27
C ASP A 252 -18.47 -2.35 11.55
N HIS A 253 -18.13 -2.38 10.26
CA HIS A 253 -18.05 -3.63 9.49
C HIS A 253 -16.70 -4.35 9.63
N TYR A 254 -15.66 -3.66 10.11
CA TYR A 254 -14.29 -4.16 10.12
C TYR A 254 -13.66 -4.11 11.50
N VAL A 255 -12.69 -5.00 11.71
CA VAL A 255 -11.87 -5.00 12.93
C VAL A 255 -11.10 -3.69 13.03
N TRP A 256 -11.23 -3.04 14.16
CA TRP A 256 -10.50 -1.82 14.43
C TRP A 256 -9.06 -2.14 14.88
N MET A 257 -8.09 -1.54 14.23
CA MET A 257 -6.68 -1.57 14.57
C MET A 257 -6.12 -0.16 14.42
N ASP A 258 -5.43 0.33 15.43
CA ASP A 258 -4.72 1.60 15.34
C ASP A 258 -3.40 1.47 14.56
N ARG A 259 -2.78 2.62 14.31
CA ARG A 259 -1.49 2.69 13.60
C ARG A 259 -0.39 1.89 14.28
N PHE A 260 -0.41 1.88 15.60
CA PHE A 260 0.60 1.22 16.40
C PHE A 260 0.45 -0.30 16.25
N THR A 261 -0.79 -0.80 16.29
CA THR A 261 -1.10 -2.22 16.09
C THR A 261 -0.66 -2.71 14.71
N VAL A 262 -0.96 -1.99 13.63
CA VAL A 262 -0.54 -2.36 12.27
C VAL A 262 0.98 -2.45 12.16
N ARG A 263 1.70 -1.48 12.75
CA ARG A 263 3.17 -1.45 12.79
C ARG A 263 3.74 -2.55 13.67
N ASN A 264 3.23 -2.71 14.90
CA ASN A 264 3.74 -3.65 15.87
C ASN A 264 3.53 -5.11 15.46
N LEU A 265 2.49 -5.39 14.69
CA LEU A 265 2.22 -6.71 14.11
C LEU A 265 2.93 -6.93 12.76
N GLU A 266 3.61 -5.92 12.22
CA GLU A 266 4.35 -5.98 10.95
C GLU A 266 3.49 -6.54 9.81
N LEU A 267 2.29 -5.95 9.61
CA LEU A 267 1.32 -6.49 8.67
C LEU A 267 1.74 -6.31 7.20
N TYR A 268 2.24 -5.11 6.83
CA TYR A 268 2.59 -4.75 5.44
C TYR A 268 4.01 -4.23 5.27
N TYR A 269 4.61 -3.72 6.34
CA TYR A 269 5.94 -3.13 6.34
C TYR A 269 6.60 -3.37 7.69
N SER A 270 7.91 -3.44 7.67
CA SER A 270 8.76 -3.48 8.85
C SER A 270 9.77 -2.32 8.79
N ASN A 271 10.27 -1.92 9.94
CA ASN A 271 11.36 -0.95 10.04
C ASN A 271 12.70 -1.51 9.53
N GLN A 272 12.79 -2.82 9.36
CA GLN A 272 13.95 -3.50 8.80
C GLN A 272 13.70 -3.82 7.33
N PRO A 273 14.55 -3.36 6.38
CA PRO A 273 14.30 -3.50 4.94
C PRO A 273 14.16 -4.94 4.43
N GLU A 274 14.76 -5.92 5.12
CA GLU A 274 14.74 -7.34 4.72
C GLU A 274 13.79 -8.20 5.57
N ALA A 275 13.01 -7.58 6.47
CA ALA A 275 12.09 -8.32 7.31
C ALA A 275 10.87 -8.81 6.52
N VAL A 276 10.50 -10.06 6.77
CA VAL A 276 9.28 -10.68 6.22
C VAL A 276 8.07 -10.20 7.00
N THR A 277 7.03 -9.74 6.30
CA THR A 277 5.76 -9.29 6.87
C THR A 277 4.70 -10.40 6.84
N LEU A 278 3.56 -10.18 7.51
CA LEU A 278 2.44 -11.12 7.38
C LEU A 278 1.96 -11.21 5.93
N LEU A 279 1.88 -10.08 5.21
CA LEU A 279 1.48 -10.06 3.81
C LEU A 279 2.39 -10.94 2.94
N ASP A 280 3.71 -10.91 3.15
CA ASP A 280 4.65 -11.75 2.38
C ASP A 280 4.42 -13.25 2.60
N VAL A 281 3.95 -13.63 3.79
CA VAL A 281 3.62 -15.03 4.10
C VAL A 281 2.35 -15.49 3.39
N ILE A 282 1.31 -14.65 3.37
CA ILE A 282 -0.03 -15.02 2.89
C ILE A 282 -0.29 -14.67 1.42
N ASP A 283 0.51 -13.79 0.80
CA ASP A 283 0.32 -13.44 -0.61
C ASP A 283 0.85 -14.52 -1.54
N ARG A 284 -0.06 -15.39 -1.93
CA ARG A 284 0.09 -16.39 -3.00
C ARG A 284 -0.83 -16.08 -4.17
N THR A 285 -1.33 -14.84 -4.25
CA THR A 285 -2.19 -14.39 -5.33
C THR A 285 -1.47 -14.41 -6.67
N ILE A 286 -2.19 -14.83 -7.69
CA ILE A 286 -1.69 -14.98 -9.05
C ILE A 286 -1.89 -13.70 -9.84
N SER A 287 -3.08 -13.09 -9.69
CA SER A 287 -3.45 -11.87 -10.43
C SER A 287 -3.07 -10.59 -9.65
N PRO A 288 -2.75 -9.49 -10.35
CA PRO A 288 -2.54 -8.19 -9.71
C PRO A 288 -3.75 -7.71 -8.90
N MET A 289 -4.95 -7.94 -9.41
CA MET A 289 -6.22 -7.60 -8.77
C MET A 289 -6.39 -8.34 -7.43
N GLY A 290 -6.04 -9.64 -7.39
CA GLY A 290 -6.03 -10.44 -6.18
C GLY A 290 -5.08 -9.89 -5.13
N GLY A 291 -3.86 -9.50 -5.52
CA GLY A 291 -2.88 -8.90 -4.61
C GLY A 291 -3.37 -7.59 -3.99
N ARG A 292 -3.97 -6.70 -4.79
CA ARG A 292 -4.60 -5.46 -4.29
C ARG A 292 -5.73 -5.75 -3.30
N LEU A 293 -6.61 -6.70 -3.62
CA LEU A 293 -7.71 -7.08 -2.75
C LEU A 293 -7.23 -7.75 -1.46
N LEU A 294 -6.22 -8.60 -1.52
CA LEU A 294 -5.64 -9.26 -0.33
C LEU A 294 -5.07 -8.23 0.65
N LYS A 295 -4.33 -7.25 0.15
CA LYS A 295 -3.82 -6.14 0.97
C LYS A 295 -4.96 -5.37 1.64
N ARG A 296 -6.05 -5.11 0.92
CA ARG A 296 -7.24 -4.48 1.49
C ARG A 296 -7.94 -5.34 2.54
N TRP A 297 -8.03 -6.66 2.33
CA TRP A 297 -8.60 -7.57 3.34
C TRP A 297 -7.77 -7.61 4.63
N LEU A 298 -6.46 -7.50 4.51
CA LEU A 298 -5.58 -7.40 5.67
C LEU A 298 -5.72 -6.05 6.41
N ALA A 299 -5.94 -4.95 5.67
CA ALA A 299 -6.22 -3.63 6.23
C ALA A 299 -7.58 -3.56 6.95
N LEU A 300 -8.56 -4.28 6.43
CA LEU A 300 -9.96 -4.24 6.84
C LEU A 300 -10.51 -5.67 7.06
N PRO A 301 -10.05 -6.39 8.11
CA PRO A 301 -10.58 -7.72 8.43
C PRO A 301 -12.05 -7.63 8.86
N LEU A 302 -12.85 -8.65 8.51
CA LEU A 302 -14.29 -8.63 8.71
C LEU A 302 -14.69 -8.86 10.17
N LYS A 303 -15.79 -8.24 10.60
CA LYS A 303 -16.52 -8.59 11.82
C LYS A 303 -17.78 -9.47 11.54
N ASN A 304 -18.28 -9.45 10.32
CA ASN A 304 -19.48 -10.18 9.95
C ASN A 304 -19.21 -11.69 9.87
N LEU A 305 -19.70 -12.43 10.86
CA LEU A 305 -19.50 -13.87 11.00
C LEU A 305 -19.95 -14.65 9.75
N LYS A 306 -21.09 -14.31 9.15
CA LYS A 306 -21.62 -15.00 7.97
C LYS A 306 -20.68 -14.86 6.76
N GLN A 307 -20.14 -13.65 6.55
CA GLN A 307 -19.20 -13.41 5.43
C GLN A 307 -17.88 -14.14 5.66
N ILE A 308 -17.39 -14.17 6.89
CA ILE A 308 -16.16 -14.90 7.25
C ILE A 308 -16.37 -16.40 7.01
N GLN A 309 -17.48 -16.96 7.50
CA GLN A 309 -17.80 -18.38 7.31
C GLN A 309 -17.95 -18.76 5.83
N GLN A 310 -18.54 -17.87 5.01
CA GLN A 310 -18.60 -18.07 3.54
C GLN A 310 -17.20 -18.21 2.91
N ARG A 311 -16.24 -17.39 3.33
CA ARG A 311 -14.85 -17.52 2.87
C ARG A 311 -14.24 -18.86 3.31
N HIS A 312 -14.40 -19.23 4.57
CA HIS A 312 -13.92 -20.52 5.10
C HIS A 312 -14.51 -21.74 4.37
N GLU A 313 -15.80 -21.69 4.03
CA GLU A 313 -16.45 -22.78 3.25
C GLU A 313 -15.86 -22.92 1.85
N ILE A 314 -15.53 -21.80 1.19
CA ILE A 314 -14.87 -21.85 -0.11
C ILE A 314 -13.46 -22.40 0.03
N VAL A 315 -12.66 -21.91 0.99
CA VAL A 315 -11.30 -22.41 1.25
C VAL A 315 -11.33 -23.91 1.55
N LYS A 316 -12.28 -24.37 2.37
CA LYS A 316 -12.47 -25.79 2.62
C LYS A 316 -12.70 -26.57 1.33
N TYR A 317 -13.64 -26.11 0.51
CA TYR A 317 -13.98 -26.77 -0.75
C TYR A 317 -12.77 -26.86 -1.69
N LEU A 318 -11.97 -25.79 -1.77
CA LEU A 318 -10.74 -25.75 -2.57
C LEU A 318 -9.63 -26.66 -2.03
N ILE A 319 -9.57 -26.88 -0.71
CA ILE A 319 -8.63 -27.83 -0.10
C ILE A 319 -9.06 -29.27 -0.40
N ASP A 320 -10.35 -29.56 -0.28
CA ASP A 320 -10.91 -30.92 -0.45
C ASP A 320 -10.99 -31.34 -1.93
N ASN A 321 -10.86 -30.39 -2.91
CA ASN A 321 -11.02 -30.65 -4.35
C ASN A 321 -9.85 -30.07 -5.15
N ASP A 322 -8.73 -30.78 -5.20
CA ASP A 322 -7.50 -30.37 -5.87
C ASP A 322 -7.66 -30.11 -7.37
N ASP A 323 -8.42 -30.95 -8.07
CA ASP A 323 -8.66 -30.76 -9.52
C ASP A 323 -9.40 -29.45 -9.81
N PHE A 324 -10.38 -29.12 -8.97
CA PHE A 324 -11.11 -27.85 -9.09
C PHE A 324 -10.19 -26.67 -8.78
N TYR A 325 -9.38 -26.75 -7.72
CA TYR A 325 -8.40 -25.73 -7.36
C TYR A 325 -7.40 -25.49 -8.49
N ASN A 326 -6.80 -26.55 -9.02
CA ASN A 326 -5.83 -26.47 -10.11
C ASN A 326 -6.45 -25.93 -11.40
N GLY A 327 -7.68 -26.33 -11.72
CA GLY A 327 -8.41 -25.83 -12.88
C GLY A 327 -8.66 -24.31 -12.80
N ILE A 328 -9.09 -23.81 -11.63
CA ILE A 328 -9.31 -22.37 -11.42
C ILE A 328 -8.01 -21.59 -11.44
N THR A 329 -6.97 -22.03 -10.73
CA THR A 329 -5.68 -21.34 -10.70
C THR A 329 -5.01 -21.30 -12.08
N TYR A 330 -5.17 -22.35 -12.89
CA TYR A 330 -4.74 -22.33 -14.29
C TYR A 330 -5.42 -21.23 -15.09
N GLN A 331 -6.76 -21.07 -14.94
CA GLN A 331 -7.48 -20.01 -15.65
C GLN A 331 -7.10 -18.61 -15.14
N ILE A 332 -6.96 -18.42 -13.83
CA ILE A 332 -6.55 -17.13 -13.26
C ILE A 332 -5.18 -16.68 -13.81
N LYS A 333 -4.25 -17.62 -14.05
CA LYS A 333 -2.94 -17.33 -14.68
C LYS A 333 -3.05 -16.75 -16.09
N GLN A 334 -4.16 -17.01 -16.80
CA GLN A 334 -4.41 -16.48 -18.14
C GLN A 334 -5.09 -15.11 -18.11
N ILE A 335 -5.51 -14.64 -16.93
CA ILE A 335 -6.20 -13.37 -16.77
C ILE A 335 -5.19 -12.27 -16.44
N SER A 336 -5.07 -11.30 -17.33
CA SER A 336 -4.30 -10.08 -17.12
C SER A 336 -5.02 -9.12 -16.15
N ASP A 337 -4.43 -7.96 -15.87
CA ASP A 337 -5.05 -6.93 -15.02
C ASP A 337 -6.23 -6.24 -15.73
N ILE A 338 -7.39 -6.93 -15.75
CA ILE A 338 -8.58 -6.45 -16.46
C ILE A 338 -9.18 -5.19 -15.81
N GLU A 339 -8.93 -4.91 -14.53
CA GLU A 339 -9.29 -3.64 -13.89
C GLU A 339 -8.57 -2.45 -14.55
N ARG A 340 -7.25 -2.55 -14.68
CA ARG A 340 -6.45 -1.48 -15.30
C ARG A 340 -6.66 -1.43 -16.80
N LEU A 341 -6.85 -2.57 -17.47
CA LEU A 341 -7.13 -2.61 -18.89
C LEU A 341 -8.44 -1.90 -19.24
N ILE A 342 -9.51 -2.17 -18.49
CA ILE A 342 -10.80 -1.50 -18.78
C ILE A 342 -10.79 0.00 -18.43
N SER A 343 -10.00 0.41 -17.44
CA SER A 343 -9.80 1.83 -17.15
C SER A 343 -9.03 2.55 -18.28
N LYS A 344 -8.06 1.86 -18.91
CA LYS A 344 -7.39 2.37 -20.11
C LYS A 344 -8.33 2.48 -21.32
N VAL A 345 -9.33 1.58 -21.44
CA VAL A 345 -10.39 1.71 -22.46
C VAL A 345 -11.15 3.02 -22.25
N ALA A 346 -11.65 3.26 -21.04
CA ALA A 346 -12.41 4.47 -20.72
C ALA A 346 -11.61 5.75 -21.02
N THR A 347 -10.34 5.78 -20.64
CA THR A 347 -9.47 6.94 -20.86
C THR A 347 -8.94 7.05 -22.29
N GLY A 348 -9.18 6.06 -23.16
CA GLY A 348 -8.67 6.01 -24.52
C GLY A 348 -7.16 5.78 -24.63
N LYS A 349 -6.52 5.28 -23.55
CA LYS A 349 -5.06 5.03 -23.48
C LYS A 349 -4.67 3.57 -23.74
N ILE A 350 -5.64 2.69 -23.98
CA ILE A 350 -5.39 1.28 -24.29
C ILE A 350 -4.81 1.13 -25.71
N ASN A 351 -3.85 0.25 -25.87
CA ASN A 351 -3.31 -0.07 -27.18
C ASN A 351 -3.96 -1.34 -27.78
N PRO A 352 -3.83 -1.59 -29.11
CA PRO A 352 -4.49 -2.72 -29.77
C PRO A 352 -4.12 -4.10 -29.19
N ARG A 353 -2.86 -4.30 -28.77
CA ARG A 353 -2.42 -5.55 -28.14
C ARG A 353 -3.04 -5.75 -26.77
N GLU A 354 -3.21 -4.68 -25.98
CA GLU A 354 -3.91 -4.74 -24.69
C GLU A 354 -5.41 -5.06 -24.86
N VAL A 355 -6.04 -4.65 -25.95
CA VAL A 355 -7.42 -5.05 -26.28
C VAL A 355 -7.50 -6.55 -26.53
N VAL A 356 -6.53 -7.15 -27.22
CA VAL A 356 -6.44 -8.61 -27.40
C VAL A 356 -6.27 -9.31 -26.04
N LEU A 357 -5.38 -8.79 -25.18
CA LEU A 357 -5.18 -9.34 -23.82
C LEU A 357 -6.47 -9.28 -22.99
N LEU A 358 -7.25 -8.19 -23.09
CA LEU A 358 -8.53 -8.09 -22.41
C LEU A 358 -9.52 -9.14 -22.93
N LYS A 359 -9.64 -9.33 -24.25
CA LYS A 359 -10.46 -10.38 -24.87
C LYS A 359 -10.09 -11.77 -24.34
N ASP A 360 -8.79 -12.11 -24.32
CA ASP A 360 -8.32 -13.43 -23.90
C ASP A 360 -8.52 -13.64 -22.41
N SER A 361 -8.34 -12.60 -21.60
CA SER A 361 -8.66 -12.62 -20.17
C SER A 361 -10.15 -12.88 -19.91
N LEU A 362 -11.04 -12.23 -20.66
CA LEU A 362 -12.48 -12.46 -20.55
C LEU A 362 -12.88 -13.87 -20.97
N LYS A 363 -12.24 -14.45 -22.00
CA LYS A 363 -12.43 -15.85 -22.38
C LYS A 363 -12.03 -16.80 -21.25
N ALA A 364 -10.94 -16.52 -20.52
CA ALA A 364 -10.47 -17.34 -19.41
C ALA A 364 -11.43 -17.32 -18.20
N ILE A 365 -12.30 -16.32 -18.08
CA ILE A 365 -13.33 -16.25 -17.02
C ILE A 365 -14.47 -17.26 -17.27
N LEU A 366 -14.78 -17.59 -18.50
CA LEU A 366 -15.90 -18.47 -18.84
C LEU A 366 -15.80 -19.87 -18.20
N PRO A 367 -14.65 -20.58 -18.26
CA PRO A 367 -14.47 -21.85 -17.56
C PRO A 367 -14.59 -21.71 -16.02
N ILE A 368 -14.12 -20.61 -15.45
CA ILE A 368 -14.24 -20.32 -14.02
C ILE A 368 -15.72 -20.23 -13.64
N LYS A 369 -16.51 -19.46 -14.40
CA LYS A 369 -17.96 -19.34 -14.22
C LYS A 369 -18.66 -20.69 -14.25
N ILE A 370 -18.44 -21.46 -15.31
CA ILE A 370 -19.08 -22.77 -15.51
C ILE A 370 -18.75 -23.74 -14.38
N ASN A 371 -17.47 -23.82 -13.99
CA ASN A 371 -17.04 -24.71 -12.93
C ASN A 371 -17.60 -24.29 -11.56
N ALA A 372 -17.60 -22.97 -11.29
CA ALA A 372 -18.16 -22.44 -10.03
C ALA A 372 -19.67 -22.72 -9.91
N GLU A 373 -20.44 -22.54 -10.98
CA GLU A 373 -21.89 -22.82 -11.01
C GLU A 373 -22.23 -24.31 -10.84
N LYS A 374 -21.36 -25.20 -11.33
CA LYS A 374 -21.51 -26.67 -11.21
C LYS A 374 -20.98 -27.22 -9.89
N SER A 375 -20.29 -26.43 -9.07
CA SER A 375 -19.73 -26.88 -7.81
C SER A 375 -20.82 -27.21 -6.79
N ASP A 376 -20.55 -28.11 -5.84
CA ASP A 376 -21.47 -28.43 -4.72
C ASP A 376 -21.46 -27.36 -3.62
N ASN A 377 -20.61 -26.31 -3.74
CA ASN A 377 -20.50 -25.24 -2.77
C ASN A 377 -21.41 -24.05 -3.13
N LYS A 378 -22.40 -23.77 -2.27
CA LYS A 378 -23.38 -22.69 -2.50
C LYS A 378 -22.75 -21.30 -2.68
N SER A 379 -21.68 -21.01 -1.96
CA SER A 379 -21.00 -19.72 -2.04
C SER A 379 -20.23 -19.57 -3.35
N LEU A 380 -19.64 -20.64 -3.87
CA LEU A 380 -19.04 -20.69 -5.21
C LEU A 380 -20.07 -20.60 -6.32
N GLN A 381 -21.20 -21.32 -6.18
CA GLN A 381 -22.30 -21.19 -7.15
C GLN A 381 -22.81 -19.75 -7.24
N GLN A 382 -22.96 -19.08 -6.09
CA GLN A 382 -23.38 -17.67 -6.07
C GLN A 382 -22.36 -16.78 -6.75
N LEU A 383 -21.06 -17.00 -6.51
CA LEU A 383 -19.97 -16.26 -7.16
C LEU A 383 -19.99 -16.49 -8.68
N GLY A 384 -20.15 -17.74 -9.11
CA GLY A 384 -20.27 -18.10 -10.53
C GLY A 384 -21.43 -17.41 -11.23
N LYS A 385 -22.62 -17.37 -10.62
CA LYS A 385 -23.79 -16.65 -11.14
C LYS A 385 -23.58 -15.15 -11.29
N GLN A 386 -22.73 -14.56 -10.47
CA GLN A 386 -22.41 -13.14 -10.51
C GLN A 386 -21.35 -12.78 -11.58
N LEU A 387 -20.64 -13.75 -12.15
CA LEU A 387 -19.71 -13.52 -13.25
C LEU A 387 -20.48 -13.28 -14.56
N HIS A 388 -20.12 -12.24 -15.29
CA HIS A 388 -20.70 -11.90 -16.59
C HIS A 388 -19.98 -12.62 -17.72
N ASN A 389 -20.73 -13.13 -18.70
CA ASN A 389 -20.16 -13.82 -19.85
C ASN A 389 -19.40 -12.90 -20.80
N CYS A 390 -19.81 -11.63 -20.92
CA CYS A 390 -19.27 -10.63 -21.84
C CYS A 390 -19.12 -11.15 -23.28
N ALA A 391 -20.05 -12.03 -23.74
CA ALA A 391 -19.96 -12.72 -25.03
C ALA A 391 -19.91 -11.74 -26.21
N ASP A 392 -20.80 -10.74 -26.21
CA ASP A 392 -20.90 -9.74 -27.30
C ASP A 392 -19.57 -8.92 -27.37
N LEU A 393 -18.98 -8.60 -26.22
CA LEU A 393 -17.71 -7.88 -26.15
C LEU A 393 -16.56 -8.74 -26.71
N ILE A 394 -16.47 -9.99 -26.28
CA ILE A 394 -15.45 -10.94 -26.75
C ILE A 394 -15.54 -11.12 -28.26
N GLU A 395 -16.76 -11.34 -28.79
CA GLU A 395 -17.01 -11.52 -30.21
C GLU A 395 -16.67 -10.27 -31.02
N LYS A 396 -17.14 -9.10 -30.57
CA LYS A 396 -16.84 -7.82 -31.23
C LYS A 396 -15.35 -7.55 -31.34
N ILE A 397 -14.57 -7.79 -30.25
CA ILE A 397 -13.12 -7.63 -30.29
C ILE A 397 -12.49 -8.65 -31.24
N ALA A 398 -12.89 -9.94 -31.17
CA ALA A 398 -12.33 -11.01 -31.98
C ALA A 398 -12.54 -10.79 -33.50
N ILE A 399 -13.69 -10.25 -33.88
CA ILE A 399 -14.00 -9.92 -35.29
C ILE A 399 -13.22 -8.69 -35.75
N THR A 400 -13.04 -7.68 -34.85
CA THR A 400 -12.54 -6.36 -35.26
C THR A 400 -11.02 -6.26 -35.21
N ILE A 401 -10.34 -6.85 -34.22
CA ILE A 401 -8.90 -6.70 -33.99
C ILE A 401 -8.15 -7.92 -34.47
N ASN A 402 -7.02 -7.67 -35.13
CA ASN A 402 -6.09 -8.74 -35.53
C ASN A 402 -5.46 -9.37 -34.26
N GLU A 403 -5.40 -10.70 -34.19
CA GLU A 403 -4.79 -11.41 -33.04
C GLU A 403 -3.33 -11.03 -32.79
N ASN A 404 -2.59 -10.72 -33.86
CA ASN A 404 -1.21 -10.25 -33.80
C ASN A 404 -1.10 -8.72 -33.92
N ALA A 405 -2.10 -7.99 -33.41
CA ALA A 405 -2.12 -6.54 -33.49
C ALA A 405 -0.84 -5.91 -32.89
N PRO A 406 -0.29 -4.85 -33.47
CA PRO A 406 0.89 -4.16 -32.96
C PRO A 406 0.52 -3.34 -31.71
N VAL A 407 1.53 -2.99 -30.91
CA VAL A 407 1.33 -2.05 -29.77
C VAL A 407 0.96 -0.65 -30.30
N ASN A 408 1.58 -0.22 -31.40
CA ASN A 408 1.31 1.11 -31.99
C ASN A 408 0.41 0.95 -33.21
N ILE A 409 -0.78 1.54 -33.15
CA ILE A 409 -1.78 1.54 -34.21
C ILE A 409 -1.23 2.07 -35.55
N ASN A 410 -0.32 3.04 -35.51
CA ASN A 410 0.28 3.66 -36.70
C ASN A 410 1.18 2.71 -37.48
N LYS A 411 1.49 1.52 -36.95
CA LYS A 411 2.26 0.49 -37.66
C LYS A 411 1.42 -0.28 -38.67
N GLY A 412 0.09 -0.03 -38.70
CA GLY A 412 -0.85 -0.75 -39.55
C GLY A 412 -1.10 -2.19 -39.08
N ASN A 413 -1.98 -2.89 -39.78
CA ASN A 413 -2.38 -4.27 -39.50
C ASN A 413 -3.02 -4.48 -38.11
N THR A 414 -3.70 -3.43 -37.63
CA THR A 414 -4.41 -3.46 -36.34
C THR A 414 -5.77 -4.12 -36.46
N ILE A 415 -6.51 -3.78 -37.52
CA ILE A 415 -7.86 -4.27 -37.78
C ILE A 415 -7.80 -5.60 -38.56
N ALA A 416 -8.67 -6.54 -38.20
CA ALA A 416 -8.76 -7.82 -38.88
C ALA A 416 -9.28 -7.66 -40.35
N ASN A 417 -9.07 -8.67 -41.18
CA ASN A 417 -9.62 -8.68 -42.53
C ASN A 417 -11.12 -8.87 -42.48
N ASN A 418 -11.84 -8.41 -43.51
CA ASN A 418 -13.30 -8.48 -43.69
C ASN A 418 -14.11 -7.62 -42.67
N VAL A 419 -13.46 -6.70 -41.94
CA VAL A 419 -14.13 -5.72 -41.07
C VAL A 419 -14.68 -4.55 -41.90
N SER A 420 -13.91 -4.08 -42.87
CA SER A 420 -14.28 -2.98 -43.76
C SER A 420 -13.79 -3.29 -45.18
N LYS A 421 -14.75 -3.36 -46.12
CA LYS A 421 -14.43 -3.55 -47.53
C LYS A 421 -13.49 -2.47 -48.07
N GLU A 422 -13.68 -1.21 -47.65
CA GLU A 422 -12.83 -0.09 -48.08
C GLU A 422 -11.38 -0.28 -47.56
N LEU A 423 -11.22 -0.75 -46.33
CA LEU A 423 -9.90 -1.02 -45.76
C LEU A 423 -9.21 -2.18 -46.50
N ASP A 424 -9.93 -3.25 -46.82
CA ASP A 424 -9.40 -4.40 -47.54
C ASP A 424 -9.01 -4.05 -48.97
N ASP A 425 -9.82 -3.22 -49.66
CA ASP A 425 -9.50 -2.71 -51.01
C ASP A 425 -8.23 -1.84 -50.97
N LEU A 426 -8.09 -0.95 -49.99
CA LEU A 426 -6.86 -0.13 -49.82
C LEU A 426 -5.61 -0.97 -49.49
N ARG A 427 -5.76 -2.00 -48.68
CA ARG A 427 -4.68 -2.96 -48.40
C ARG A 427 -4.28 -3.74 -49.62
N GLY A 428 -5.26 -4.13 -50.45
CA GLY A 428 -5.04 -4.75 -51.75
C GLY A 428 -4.17 -3.88 -52.67
N ILE A 429 -4.46 -2.59 -52.73
CA ILE A 429 -3.62 -1.61 -53.47
C ILE A 429 -2.18 -1.58 -52.93
N SER A 430 -2.02 -1.51 -51.60
CA SER A 430 -0.70 -1.45 -50.98
C SER A 430 0.09 -2.75 -51.14
N THR A 431 -0.56 -3.93 -51.12
CA THR A 431 0.09 -5.24 -51.34
C THR A 431 0.48 -5.42 -52.79
N ASN A 432 -0.43 -5.15 -53.73
CA ASN A 432 -0.13 -5.24 -55.16
C ASN A 432 0.92 -4.20 -55.59
N ALA A 433 1.11 -3.15 -54.80
CA ALA A 433 2.18 -2.17 -55.02
C ALA A 433 3.60 -2.80 -54.98
N LYS A 434 3.84 -3.70 -54.08
CA LYS A 434 5.13 -4.38 -54.00
C LYS A 434 5.37 -5.27 -55.21
N ASP A 435 4.37 -6.05 -55.59
CA ASP A 435 4.46 -6.92 -56.79
C ASP A 435 4.65 -6.07 -58.06
N TYR A 436 3.97 -4.92 -58.16
CA TYR A 436 4.15 -3.98 -59.26
C TYR A 436 5.55 -3.34 -59.30
N LEU A 437 6.09 -2.91 -58.15
CA LEU A 437 7.43 -2.36 -58.07
C LEU A 437 8.50 -3.43 -58.42
N ASP A 438 8.30 -4.68 -58.02
CA ASP A 438 9.17 -5.80 -58.37
C ASP A 438 9.06 -6.11 -59.87
N ALA A 439 7.87 -6.12 -60.45
CA ALA A 439 7.66 -6.27 -61.91
C ALA A 439 8.26 -5.09 -62.69
N MET A 440 8.11 -3.86 -62.21
CA MET A 440 8.74 -2.69 -62.78
C MET A 440 10.24 -2.78 -62.74
N LEU A 441 10.82 -3.22 -61.60
CA LEU A 441 12.24 -3.42 -61.42
C LEU A 441 12.78 -4.47 -62.42
N ALA A 442 12.09 -5.59 -62.60
CA ALA A 442 12.46 -6.63 -63.54
C ALA A 442 12.41 -6.10 -65.00
N ARG A 443 11.31 -5.42 -65.41
CA ARG A 443 11.14 -4.80 -66.73
C ARG A 443 12.25 -3.77 -67.02
N GLU A 444 12.52 -2.84 -66.04
CA GLU A 444 13.55 -1.81 -66.25
C GLU A 444 14.96 -2.37 -66.21
N SER A 445 15.21 -3.44 -65.46
CA SER A 445 16.49 -4.16 -65.45
C SER A 445 16.75 -4.85 -66.81
N GLU A 446 15.71 -5.46 -67.38
CA GLU A 446 15.81 -6.09 -68.73
C GLU A 446 16.02 -5.04 -69.81
N ARG A 447 15.24 -3.95 -69.80
CA ARG A 447 15.29 -2.84 -70.77
C ARG A 447 16.67 -2.14 -70.77
N THR A 448 17.19 -1.83 -69.60
CA THR A 448 18.44 -1.06 -69.43
C THR A 448 19.67 -1.98 -69.44
N LYS A 449 19.52 -3.29 -69.28
CA LYS A 449 20.59 -4.27 -69.08
C LYS A 449 21.48 -3.93 -67.89
N ILE A 450 20.87 -3.38 -66.82
CA ILE A 450 21.52 -3.07 -65.53
C ILE A 450 21.05 -4.11 -64.50
N PRO A 451 21.84 -5.15 -64.15
CA PRO A 451 21.41 -6.20 -63.21
C PRO A 451 21.40 -5.77 -61.75
N SER A 452 21.98 -4.62 -61.44
CA SER A 452 22.11 -4.10 -60.06
C SER A 452 21.14 -2.98 -59.76
N LEU A 453 20.05 -2.82 -60.50
CA LEU A 453 18.96 -1.89 -60.16
C LEU A 453 18.30 -2.25 -58.84
N LYS A 454 17.97 -1.25 -58.07
CA LYS A 454 17.12 -1.37 -56.88
C LYS A 454 16.10 -0.25 -56.85
N ILE A 455 14.87 -0.59 -56.54
CA ILE A 455 13.85 0.39 -56.14
C ILE A 455 13.87 0.43 -54.63
N SER A 456 13.97 1.63 -54.04
CA SER A 456 13.98 1.87 -52.61
C SER A 456 13.24 3.14 -52.27
N PHE A 457 12.85 3.27 -51.01
CA PHE A 457 12.10 4.45 -50.49
C PHE A 457 12.99 5.30 -49.57
N ASN A 458 12.83 6.62 -49.66
CA ASN A 458 13.44 7.58 -48.78
C ASN A 458 12.41 8.67 -48.39
N ASN A 459 12.32 8.99 -47.12
CA ASN A 459 11.34 9.96 -46.59
C ASN A 459 11.45 11.38 -47.17
N VAL A 460 12.60 11.73 -47.80
CA VAL A 460 12.82 13.07 -48.39
C VAL A 460 12.45 13.10 -49.87
N PHE A 461 12.72 11.99 -50.61
CA PHE A 461 12.61 11.95 -52.07
C PHE A 461 11.57 10.97 -52.57
N GLY A 462 10.95 10.17 -51.71
CA GLY A 462 10.00 9.12 -52.06
C GLY A 462 10.67 7.85 -52.62
N TYR A 463 9.97 7.15 -53.51
CA TYR A 463 10.52 6.00 -54.22
C TYR A 463 11.51 6.44 -55.28
N TYR A 464 12.64 5.72 -55.40
CA TYR A 464 13.68 5.99 -56.36
C TYR A 464 14.31 4.70 -56.87
N ILE A 465 14.86 4.78 -58.10
CA ILE A 465 15.68 3.72 -58.69
C ILE A 465 17.13 4.05 -58.40
N GLU A 466 17.84 3.17 -57.72
CA GLU A 466 19.27 3.32 -57.44
C GLU A 466 20.11 2.58 -58.49
N VAL A 467 21.01 3.30 -59.13
CA VAL A 467 21.94 2.84 -60.16
C VAL A 467 23.36 3.02 -59.66
N ARG A 468 24.16 1.96 -59.67
CA ARG A 468 25.60 2.06 -59.35
C ARG A 468 26.35 2.90 -60.38
N ASN A 469 27.35 3.66 -60.00
CA ASN A 469 28.12 4.51 -60.87
C ASN A 469 28.79 3.75 -62.06
N SER A 470 29.01 2.40 -61.93
CA SER A 470 29.53 1.54 -63.00
C SER A 470 28.56 1.37 -64.21
N HIS A 471 27.31 1.74 -64.04
CA HIS A 471 26.25 1.59 -65.07
C HIS A 471 25.54 2.89 -65.39
N LYS A 472 26.07 4.01 -65.00
CA LYS A 472 25.47 5.32 -65.23
C LYS A 472 25.27 5.69 -66.71
N ASP A 473 26.10 5.21 -67.59
CA ASP A 473 26.02 5.45 -69.07
C ASP A 473 24.88 4.65 -69.72
N LYS A 474 24.23 3.73 -68.99
CA LYS A 474 23.07 2.96 -69.47
C LYS A 474 21.75 3.50 -69.02
N VAL A 475 21.74 4.61 -68.26
CA VAL A 475 20.51 5.23 -67.73
C VAL A 475 19.76 5.90 -68.87
N PRO A 476 18.44 5.63 -69.04
CA PRO A 476 17.60 6.30 -70.05
C PRO A 476 17.50 7.81 -69.78
N GLU A 477 17.47 8.60 -70.88
CA GLU A 477 17.38 10.06 -70.80
C GLU A 477 16.11 10.56 -70.07
N GLU A 478 15.02 9.80 -70.15
CA GLU A 478 13.77 10.13 -69.44
C GLU A 478 13.82 9.98 -67.94
N TRP A 479 14.86 9.34 -67.32
CA TRP A 479 14.98 9.20 -65.90
C TRP A 479 15.54 10.49 -65.30
N VAL A 480 14.80 11.11 -64.40
CA VAL A 480 15.18 12.35 -63.71
C VAL A 480 16.11 12.04 -62.54
N ARG A 481 17.35 12.48 -62.58
CA ARG A 481 18.30 12.35 -61.48
C ARG A 481 17.90 13.23 -60.31
N LYS A 482 17.79 12.68 -59.09
CA LYS A 482 17.43 13.37 -57.87
C LYS A 482 18.61 13.52 -56.88
N GLN A 483 19.50 12.53 -56.83
CA GLN A 483 20.61 12.55 -55.87
C GLN A 483 21.79 11.80 -56.42
N THR A 484 23.00 12.33 -56.23
CA THR A 484 24.27 11.66 -56.47
C THR A 484 24.89 11.26 -55.14
N LEU A 485 25.24 9.98 -55.01
CA LEU A 485 25.96 9.42 -53.88
C LEU A 485 27.39 9.03 -54.33
N VAL A 486 28.25 8.67 -53.38
CA VAL A 486 29.63 8.27 -53.65
C VAL A 486 29.74 7.09 -54.61
N ASN A 487 28.85 6.09 -54.52
CA ASN A 487 28.89 4.82 -55.26
C ASN A 487 27.67 4.57 -56.17
N ALA A 488 26.67 5.50 -56.16
CA ALA A 488 25.42 5.31 -56.89
C ALA A 488 24.74 6.65 -57.20
N GLU A 489 23.86 6.64 -58.18
CA GLU A 489 22.94 7.77 -58.42
C GLU A 489 21.50 7.29 -58.26
N ARG A 490 20.62 8.22 -57.84
CA ARG A 490 19.18 7.96 -57.59
C ARG A 490 18.35 8.71 -58.62
N TYR A 491 17.42 7.96 -59.22
CA TYR A 491 16.59 8.43 -60.30
C TYR A 491 15.11 8.26 -60.00
N ILE A 492 14.26 9.08 -60.61
CA ILE A 492 12.81 8.96 -60.54
C ILE A 492 12.30 8.92 -62.00
N THR A 493 11.27 8.08 -62.21
CA THR A 493 10.47 8.05 -63.42
C THR A 493 9.07 8.62 -63.20
N GLU A 494 8.41 9.10 -64.19
CA GLU A 494 7.05 9.62 -64.11
C GLU A 494 6.07 8.53 -63.62
N GLU A 495 6.20 7.31 -64.16
CA GLU A 495 5.45 6.12 -63.74
C GLU A 495 5.65 5.81 -62.26
N LEU A 496 6.90 5.85 -61.80
CA LEU A 496 7.20 5.60 -60.39
C LEU A 496 6.58 6.68 -59.48
N LYS A 497 6.54 7.94 -59.91
CA LYS A 497 5.97 9.05 -59.20
C LYS A 497 4.43 8.99 -59.10
N GLU A 498 3.77 8.63 -60.20
CA GLU A 498 2.32 8.43 -60.20
C GLU A 498 1.93 7.28 -59.25
N TYR A 499 2.72 6.20 -59.31
CA TYR A 499 2.47 5.03 -58.46
C TYR A 499 2.72 5.31 -56.99
N GLU A 500 3.81 6.06 -56.70
CA GLU A 500 4.11 6.57 -55.34
C GLU A 500 2.91 7.34 -54.77
N THR A 501 2.32 8.24 -55.53
CA THR A 501 1.17 9.05 -55.10
C THR A 501 -0.02 8.15 -54.75
N LYS A 502 -0.25 7.07 -55.48
CA LYS A 502 -1.31 6.08 -55.19
C LYS A 502 -1.00 5.27 -53.93
N ILE A 503 0.23 4.83 -53.73
CA ILE A 503 0.64 4.05 -52.56
C ILE A 503 0.56 4.89 -51.28
N LEU A 504 1.22 6.07 -51.25
CA LEU A 504 1.24 6.94 -50.09
C LEU A 504 -0.19 7.41 -49.73
N GLY A 505 -1.02 7.71 -50.72
CA GLY A 505 -2.40 8.06 -50.48
C GLY A 505 -3.23 6.90 -49.93
N ALA A 506 -2.92 5.63 -50.29
CA ALA A 506 -3.55 4.45 -49.72
C ALA A 506 -3.10 4.20 -48.29
N GLU A 507 -1.78 4.29 -47.99
CA GLU A 507 -1.23 4.11 -46.65
C GLU A 507 -1.76 5.16 -45.65
N GLU A 508 -1.84 6.44 -46.04
CA GLU A 508 -2.43 7.47 -45.20
C GLU A 508 -3.93 7.20 -44.91
N LYS A 509 -4.69 6.76 -45.89
CA LYS A 509 -6.11 6.41 -45.74
C LYS A 509 -6.28 5.16 -44.85
N ILE A 510 -5.44 4.13 -45.01
CA ILE A 510 -5.43 2.96 -44.18
C ILE A 510 -5.22 3.36 -42.71
N ALA A 511 -4.22 4.20 -42.42
CA ALA A 511 -3.93 4.64 -41.07
C ALA A 511 -5.12 5.40 -40.42
N VAL A 512 -5.74 6.30 -41.17
CA VAL A 512 -6.92 7.05 -40.69
C VAL A 512 -8.09 6.11 -40.45
N LEU A 513 -8.38 5.18 -41.38
CA LEU A 513 -9.51 4.27 -41.28
C LEU A 513 -9.33 3.25 -40.15
N GLU A 514 -8.11 2.71 -39.95
CA GLU A 514 -7.80 1.84 -38.81
C GLU A 514 -7.98 2.57 -37.46
N GLN A 515 -7.54 3.85 -37.35
CA GLN A 515 -7.77 4.65 -36.17
C GLN A 515 -9.26 4.89 -35.88
N GLN A 516 -10.06 5.15 -36.95
CA GLN A 516 -11.49 5.36 -36.78
C GLN A 516 -12.20 4.08 -36.32
N ILE A 517 -11.95 2.93 -36.94
CA ILE A 517 -12.53 1.65 -36.57
C ILE A 517 -12.12 1.26 -35.15
N PHE A 518 -10.88 1.53 -34.77
CA PHE A 518 -10.39 1.29 -33.41
C PHE A 518 -11.10 2.21 -32.38
N ALA A 519 -11.28 3.49 -32.68
CA ALA A 519 -12.01 4.42 -31.83
C ALA A 519 -13.48 3.98 -31.64
N ASP A 520 -14.14 3.54 -32.70
CA ASP A 520 -15.50 3.03 -32.66
C ASP A 520 -15.61 1.75 -31.79
N LEU A 521 -14.59 0.88 -31.87
CA LEU A 521 -14.50 -0.29 -30.99
C LEU A 521 -14.35 0.12 -29.53
N LEU A 522 -13.45 1.08 -29.21
CA LEU A 522 -13.29 1.58 -27.83
C LEU A 522 -14.61 2.16 -27.29
N GLN A 523 -15.33 2.92 -28.11
CA GLN A 523 -16.64 3.44 -27.72
C GLN A 523 -17.64 2.31 -27.42
N PHE A 524 -17.67 1.24 -28.22
CA PHE A 524 -18.48 0.06 -27.92
C PHE A 524 -18.09 -0.59 -26.60
N MET A 525 -16.77 -0.71 -26.33
CA MET A 525 -16.26 -1.32 -25.11
C MET A 525 -16.65 -0.55 -23.85
N THR A 526 -16.83 0.78 -23.92
CA THR A 526 -17.20 1.60 -22.74
C THR A 526 -18.55 1.20 -22.13
N VAL A 527 -19.48 0.66 -22.92
CA VAL A 527 -20.78 0.16 -22.42
C VAL A 527 -20.61 -1.04 -21.48
N HIS A 528 -19.52 -1.80 -21.61
CA HIS A 528 -19.24 -3.01 -20.84
C HIS A 528 -18.33 -2.78 -19.61
N ILE A 529 -17.92 -1.54 -19.31
CA ILE A 529 -16.97 -1.23 -18.24
C ILE A 529 -17.40 -1.84 -16.91
N LEU A 530 -18.65 -1.61 -16.49
CA LEU A 530 -19.15 -2.10 -15.21
C LEU A 530 -19.10 -3.63 -15.12
N GLN A 531 -19.50 -4.34 -16.18
CA GLN A 531 -19.51 -5.80 -16.22
C GLN A 531 -18.07 -6.36 -16.08
N VAL A 532 -17.09 -5.72 -16.74
CA VAL A 532 -15.69 -6.13 -16.66
C VAL A 532 -15.10 -5.84 -15.27
N GLN A 533 -15.42 -4.68 -14.68
CA GLN A 533 -15.00 -4.35 -13.31
C GLN A 533 -15.60 -5.33 -12.29
N GLU A 534 -16.86 -5.67 -12.42
CA GLU A 534 -17.48 -6.68 -11.56
C GLU A 534 -16.83 -8.05 -11.71
N ASN A 535 -16.50 -8.48 -12.93
CA ASN A 535 -15.73 -9.70 -13.16
C ASN A 535 -14.36 -9.64 -12.49
N ALA A 536 -13.65 -8.52 -12.61
CA ALA A 536 -12.35 -8.31 -11.97
C ALA A 536 -12.42 -8.48 -10.46
N GLN A 537 -13.41 -7.87 -9.79
CA GLN A 537 -13.62 -7.99 -8.34
C GLN A 537 -13.90 -9.44 -7.92
N ARG A 538 -14.70 -10.19 -8.70
CA ARG A 538 -15.03 -11.59 -8.39
C ARG A 538 -13.85 -12.52 -8.61
N VAL A 539 -13.09 -12.31 -9.68
CA VAL A 539 -11.83 -13.03 -9.93
C VAL A 539 -10.80 -12.73 -8.84
N ALA A 540 -10.64 -11.46 -8.45
CA ALA A 540 -9.76 -11.06 -7.36
C ALA A 540 -10.14 -11.74 -6.03
N LYS A 541 -11.44 -11.80 -5.70
CA LYS A 541 -11.96 -12.50 -4.53
C LYS A 541 -11.61 -14.00 -4.56
N LEU A 542 -11.80 -14.63 -5.70
CA LEU A 542 -11.48 -16.05 -5.88
C LEU A 542 -9.98 -16.30 -5.76
N ASP A 543 -9.16 -15.43 -6.34
CA ASP A 543 -7.69 -15.49 -6.26
C ASP A 543 -7.18 -15.34 -4.80
N CYS A 544 -7.76 -14.43 -4.01
CA CYS A 544 -7.47 -14.34 -2.57
C CYS A 544 -7.80 -15.65 -1.83
N LEU A 545 -8.93 -16.27 -2.15
CA LEU A 545 -9.32 -17.54 -1.52
C LEU A 545 -8.42 -18.71 -1.96
N CYS A 546 -7.97 -18.70 -3.22
CA CYS A 546 -6.93 -19.61 -3.71
C CYS A 546 -5.59 -19.38 -2.99
N SER A 547 -5.22 -18.12 -2.73
CA SER A 547 -4.03 -17.76 -1.95
C SER A 547 -4.10 -18.32 -0.52
N PHE A 548 -5.24 -18.19 0.17
CA PHE A 548 -5.46 -18.78 1.49
C PHE A 548 -5.40 -20.32 1.45
N THR A 549 -5.95 -20.92 0.40
CA THR A 549 -5.88 -22.37 0.19
C THR A 549 -4.44 -22.85 0.05
N GLN A 550 -3.64 -22.17 -0.80
CA GLN A 550 -2.24 -22.52 -0.99
C GLN A 550 -1.42 -22.32 0.30
N THR A 551 -1.63 -21.19 0.98
CA THR A 551 -0.98 -20.91 2.26
C THR A 551 -1.33 -21.97 3.32
N ALA A 552 -2.57 -22.41 3.37
CA ALA A 552 -3.01 -23.45 4.29
C ALA A 552 -2.36 -24.81 4.00
N LYS A 553 -2.27 -25.21 2.72
CA LYS A 553 -1.61 -26.45 2.28
C LYS A 553 -0.12 -26.42 2.58
N ASP A 554 0.58 -25.34 2.22
CA ASP A 554 2.03 -25.20 2.38
C ASP A 554 2.48 -25.21 3.85
N ASN A 555 1.60 -24.74 4.77
CA ASN A 555 1.96 -24.50 6.17
C ASN A 555 1.16 -25.33 7.17
N ASN A 556 0.36 -26.28 6.71
CA ASN A 556 -0.50 -27.11 7.57
C ASN A 556 -1.38 -26.25 8.50
N TYR A 557 -2.05 -25.22 7.94
CA TYR A 557 -2.99 -24.41 8.69
C TYR A 557 -4.35 -25.11 8.79
N VAL A 558 -5.04 -24.88 9.89
CA VAL A 558 -6.33 -25.52 10.15
C VAL A 558 -7.49 -24.53 10.05
N ARG A 559 -8.67 -25.03 9.79
CA ARG A 559 -9.90 -24.24 9.78
C ARG A 559 -10.24 -23.77 11.19
N PRO A 560 -10.31 -22.45 11.48
CA PRO A 560 -10.77 -21.96 12.76
C PRO A 560 -12.29 -22.06 12.86
N GLN A 561 -12.80 -22.25 14.09
CA GLN A 561 -14.21 -22.14 14.44
C GLN A 561 -14.48 -20.71 14.93
N LEU A 562 -15.29 -19.95 14.22
CA LEU A 562 -15.73 -18.63 14.67
C LEU A 562 -17.19 -18.68 15.11
N ASP A 563 -17.47 -17.99 16.22
CA ASP A 563 -18.80 -17.85 16.80
C ASP A 563 -19.04 -16.44 17.37
N GLU A 564 -20.25 -16.21 17.88
CA GLU A 564 -20.65 -14.93 18.50
C GLU A 564 -20.22 -14.81 19.99
N SER A 565 -19.53 -15.83 20.54
CA SER A 565 -19.03 -15.76 21.90
C SER A 565 -17.94 -14.69 22.06
N THR A 566 -17.47 -14.52 23.29
CA THR A 566 -16.32 -13.66 23.59
C THR A 566 -15.06 -14.47 23.92
N ASP A 567 -15.12 -15.80 23.74
CA ASP A 567 -14.02 -16.67 24.09
C ASP A 567 -12.96 -16.75 22.99
N LEU A 568 -11.74 -16.98 23.40
CA LEU A 568 -10.61 -17.24 22.52
C LEU A 568 -9.86 -18.46 23.01
N GLU A 569 -9.84 -19.53 22.23
CA GLU A 569 -9.12 -20.76 22.53
C GLU A 569 -8.27 -21.16 21.33
N ILE A 570 -6.95 -21.15 21.52
CA ILE A 570 -5.96 -21.55 20.52
C ILE A 570 -5.14 -22.67 21.13
N LYS A 571 -5.12 -23.85 20.47
CA LYS A 571 -4.29 -25.00 20.85
C LYS A 571 -3.14 -25.15 19.85
N ASN A 572 -1.92 -25.26 20.39
CA ASN A 572 -0.71 -25.39 19.63
C ASN A 572 -0.61 -24.32 18.51
N GLY A 573 -0.85 -23.04 18.89
CA GLY A 573 -0.69 -21.91 18.00
C GLY A 573 0.77 -21.67 17.62
N ARG A 574 1.03 -21.28 16.36
CA ARG A 574 2.35 -20.96 15.82
C ARG A 574 2.36 -19.55 15.29
N HIS A 575 3.53 -18.91 15.26
CA HIS A 575 3.67 -17.56 14.70
C HIS A 575 3.91 -17.64 13.18
N PRO A 576 2.99 -17.16 12.34
CA PRO A 576 3.02 -17.40 10.90
C PRO A 576 4.27 -16.84 10.20
N VAL A 577 4.82 -15.75 10.72
CA VAL A 577 6.02 -15.12 10.13
C VAL A 577 7.29 -15.78 10.65
N ILE A 578 7.41 -15.98 11.97
CA ILE A 578 8.62 -16.55 12.57
C ILE A 578 8.85 -17.98 12.08
N GLU A 579 7.80 -18.81 12.01
CA GLU A 579 7.95 -20.21 11.55
C GLU A 579 8.50 -20.31 10.12
N LYS A 580 8.29 -19.27 9.29
CA LYS A 580 8.82 -19.21 7.92
C LYS A 580 10.30 -18.75 7.84
N GLN A 581 10.78 -18.09 8.87
CA GLN A 581 12.15 -17.58 8.95
C GLN A 581 13.10 -18.54 9.68
N LEU A 582 12.56 -19.60 10.31
CA LEU A 582 13.39 -20.58 10.98
C LEU A 582 14.28 -21.34 9.99
N PRO A 583 15.53 -21.67 10.37
CA PRO A 583 16.39 -22.51 9.56
C PRO A 583 15.75 -23.89 9.27
N ILE A 584 16.16 -24.49 8.16
CA ILE A 584 15.68 -25.82 7.77
C ILE A 584 16.02 -26.82 8.89
N GLY A 585 15.00 -27.51 9.42
CA GLY A 585 15.12 -28.49 10.49
C GLY A 585 14.83 -27.93 11.89
N GLU A 586 14.59 -26.65 12.04
CA GLU A 586 14.08 -26.06 13.27
C GLU A 586 12.56 -25.88 13.19
N GLU A 587 11.84 -26.28 14.26
CA GLU A 587 10.41 -26.11 14.36
C GLU A 587 10.04 -25.00 15.35
N TYR A 588 8.98 -24.26 15.05
CA TYR A 588 8.43 -23.27 15.98
C TYR A 588 7.76 -23.98 17.15
N ILE A 589 8.10 -23.61 18.38
CA ILE A 589 7.48 -24.16 19.58
C ILE A 589 6.07 -23.60 19.74
N ALA A 590 5.09 -24.45 19.46
CA ALA A 590 3.68 -24.10 19.48
C ALA A 590 3.17 -23.87 20.91
N ASN A 591 2.25 -22.90 21.09
CA ASN A 591 1.74 -22.49 22.39
C ASN A 591 0.22 -22.44 22.44
N ASP A 592 -0.34 -22.76 23.61
CA ASP A 592 -1.77 -22.69 23.89
C ASP A 592 -2.11 -21.34 24.51
N VAL A 593 -3.22 -20.74 24.06
CA VAL A 593 -3.74 -19.50 24.64
C VAL A 593 -5.25 -19.65 24.81
N VAL A 594 -5.73 -19.47 26.04
CA VAL A 594 -7.15 -19.48 26.37
C VAL A 594 -7.49 -18.17 27.06
N LEU A 595 -8.46 -17.43 26.54
CA LEU A 595 -8.96 -16.19 27.13
C LEU A 595 -10.49 -16.22 27.14
N ASN A 596 -11.09 -15.91 28.28
CA ASN A 596 -12.54 -15.78 28.44
C ASN A 596 -12.88 -14.72 29.51
N ARG A 597 -14.06 -14.14 29.44
CA ARG A 597 -14.49 -13.08 30.34
C ARG A 597 -14.82 -13.55 31.78
N GLY A 598 -14.98 -14.85 31.98
CA GLY A 598 -15.43 -15.40 33.25
C GLY A 598 -14.31 -15.79 34.20
N GLN A 599 -13.28 -16.49 33.69
CA GLN A 599 -12.26 -17.11 34.56
C GLN A 599 -10.83 -16.70 34.22
N GLN A 600 -10.55 -16.38 32.96
CA GLN A 600 -9.21 -16.08 32.47
C GLN A 600 -9.26 -14.93 31.48
N GLN A 601 -9.56 -13.73 32.01
CA GLN A 601 -9.65 -12.51 31.21
C GLN A 601 -8.27 -11.96 30.85
N ILE A 602 -7.36 -11.99 31.84
CA ILE A 602 -6.00 -11.46 31.72
C ILE A 602 -5.01 -12.60 31.99
N ILE A 603 -4.10 -12.82 31.06
CA ILE A 603 -2.94 -13.67 31.23
C ILE A 603 -1.73 -12.79 31.46
N MET A 604 -1.16 -12.84 32.66
CA MET A 604 0.14 -12.24 32.96
C MET A 604 1.23 -13.20 32.52
N ILE A 605 2.11 -12.76 31.62
CA ILE A 605 3.19 -13.59 31.07
C ILE A 605 4.53 -13.07 31.58
N THR A 606 5.15 -13.83 32.48
CA THR A 606 6.48 -13.54 33.00
C THR A 606 7.56 -14.38 32.31
N GLY A 607 8.81 -14.05 32.53
CA GLY A 607 9.96 -14.78 31.98
C GLY A 607 11.06 -13.86 31.45
N PRO A 608 12.24 -14.40 31.15
CA PRO A 608 13.39 -13.61 30.73
C PRO A 608 13.18 -12.96 29.36
N ASN A 609 13.97 -11.91 29.08
CA ASN A 609 14.06 -11.37 27.73
C ASN A 609 14.60 -12.45 26.77
N MET A 610 14.21 -12.42 25.51
CA MET A 610 14.51 -13.42 24.48
C MET A 610 13.80 -14.78 24.66
N SER A 611 12.97 -14.96 25.68
CA SER A 611 12.20 -16.21 25.88
C SER A 611 11.05 -16.39 24.87
N GLY A 612 10.62 -15.32 24.19
CA GLY A 612 9.53 -15.37 23.19
C GLY A 612 8.18 -14.83 23.66
N LYS A 613 8.13 -14.08 24.78
CA LYS A 613 6.90 -13.44 25.29
C LYS A 613 6.18 -12.63 24.19
N SER A 614 6.89 -11.67 23.58
CA SER A 614 6.37 -10.80 22.52
C SER A 614 5.91 -11.60 21.29
N ALA A 615 6.58 -12.71 20.96
CA ALA A 615 6.19 -13.58 19.86
C ALA A 615 4.83 -14.26 20.11
N ILE A 616 4.55 -14.72 21.36
CA ILE A 616 3.29 -15.30 21.76
C ILE A 616 2.15 -14.28 21.69
N LEU A 617 2.38 -13.04 22.11
CA LEU A 617 1.41 -11.96 21.98
C LEU A 617 1.03 -11.74 20.51
N ARG A 618 2.06 -11.47 19.68
CA ARG A 618 1.86 -11.23 18.23
C ARG A 618 1.22 -12.42 17.53
N GLN A 619 1.65 -13.64 17.81
CA GLN A 619 1.05 -14.90 17.32
C GLN A 619 -0.46 -14.91 17.53
N THR A 620 -0.91 -14.58 18.74
CA THR A 620 -2.34 -14.59 19.08
C THR A 620 -3.13 -13.60 18.24
N ALA A 621 -2.64 -12.36 18.09
CA ALA A 621 -3.30 -11.38 17.24
C ALA A 621 -3.31 -11.79 15.77
N LEU A 622 -2.20 -12.30 15.24
CA LEU A 622 -2.10 -12.72 13.83
C LEU A 622 -3.02 -13.89 13.51
N ILE A 623 -3.20 -14.85 14.45
CA ILE A 623 -4.16 -15.96 14.32
C ILE A 623 -5.59 -15.40 14.25
N VAL A 624 -5.95 -14.46 15.12
CA VAL A 624 -7.28 -13.82 15.10
C VAL A 624 -7.51 -13.06 13.80
N LEU A 625 -6.53 -12.30 13.34
CA LEU A 625 -6.61 -11.57 12.06
C LEU A 625 -6.83 -12.49 10.87
N LEU A 626 -6.01 -13.54 10.75
CA LEU A 626 -6.14 -14.53 9.69
C LEU A 626 -7.53 -15.19 9.70
N ALA A 627 -8.02 -15.59 10.87
CA ALA A 627 -9.35 -16.16 11.02
C ALA A 627 -10.45 -15.21 10.52
N GLN A 628 -10.39 -13.92 10.89
CA GLN A 628 -11.40 -12.92 10.51
C GLN A 628 -11.23 -12.40 9.09
N MET A 629 -10.09 -12.59 8.44
CA MET A 629 -9.93 -12.42 7.00
C MET A 629 -10.63 -13.53 6.21
N GLY A 630 -10.91 -14.66 6.81
CA GLY A 630 -11.46 -15.85 6.17
C GLY A 630 -10.39 -16.86 5.74
N SER A 631 -9.17 -16.75 6.26
CA SER A 631 -8.07 -17.68 6.07
C SER A 631 -8.10 -18.79 7.12
N TYR A 632 -7.43 -19.92 6.83
CA TYR A 632 -7.04 -20.90 7.82
C TYR A 632 -5.89 -20.37 8.67
N VAL A 633 -5.66 -20.97 9.85
CA VAL A 633 -4.77 -20.42 10.88
C VAL A 633 -3.66 -21.39 11.29
N PRO A 634 -2.48 -20.90 11.67
CA PRO A 634 -1.36 -21.72 12.15
C PRO A 634 -1.60 -22.21 13.58
N ALA A 635 -2.44 -23.23 13.74
CA ALA A 635 -2.75 -23.87 15.02
C ALA A 635 -3.12 -25.33 14.80
N GLN A 636 -3.20 -26.11 15.87
CA GLN A 636 -3.81 -27.43 15.83
C GLN A 636 -5.34 -27.33 15.89
N GLN A 637 -5.84 -26.40 16.71
CA GLN A 637 -7.26 -26.07 16.84
C GLN A 637 -7.39 -24.61 17.26
N ALA A 638 -8.39 -23.90 16.72
CA ALA A 638 -8.72 -22.54 17.15
C ALA A 638 -10.24 -22.35 17.20
N ARG A 639 -10.74 -21.87 18.34
CA ARG A 639 -12.11 -21.39 18.53
C ARG A 639 -12.04 -19.92 18.93
N ILE A 640 -12.67 -19.05 18.14
CA ILE A 640 -12.50 -17.61 18.24
C ILE A 640 -13.87 -16.95 18.22
N GLY A 641 -14.27 -16.33 19.33
CA GLY A 641 -15.35 -15.35 19.34
C GLY A 641 -14.94 -14.10 18.55
N VAL A 642 -15.82 -13.63 17.68
CA VAL A 642 -15.52 -12.46 16.81
C VAL A 642 -14.96 -11.30 17.63
N VAL A 643 -13.79 -10.82 17.25
CA VAL A 643 -13.09 -9.68 17.83
C VAL A 643 -13.43 -8.42 17.04
N ASP A 644 -13.74 -7.33 17.70
CA ASP A 644 -14.07 -6.04 17.06
C ASP A 644 -12.90 -5.07 17.03
N LYS A 645 -11.98 -5.17 18.00
CA LYS A 645 -10.80 -4.32 18.10
C LYS A 645 -9.58 -5.13 18.56
N ILE A 646 -8.45 -4.86 17.92
CA ILE A 646 -7.15 -5.41 18.34
C ILE A 646 -6.24 -4.26 18.65
N PHE A 647 -5.70 -4.27 19.87
CA PHE A 647 -4.75 -3.29 20.36
C PHE A 647 -3.43 -3.95 20.71
N THR A 648 -2.34 -3.35 20.31
CA THR A 648 -1.01 -3.82 20.69
C THR A 648 -0.15 -2.68 21.18
N ARG A 649 0.48 -2.90 22.32
CA ARG A 649 1.62 -2.15 22.78
C ARG A 649 2.78 -3.11 22.92
N VAL A 650 3.64 -3.23 21.91
CA VAL A 650 4.73 -4.19 21.81
C VAL A 650 6.01 -3.49 21.37
N GLY A 651 7.07 -3.59 22.16
CA GLY A 651 8.40 -3.06 21.83
C GLY A 651 8.56 -1.56 22.07
N ALA A 652 9.81 -1.12 22.25
CA ALA A 652 10.16 0.30 22.30
C ALA A 652 10.36 0.84 20.89
N SER A 653 9.56 1.82 20.46
CA SER A 653 9.80 2.55 19.22
C SER A 653 10.33 3.93 19.56
N ASP A 654 11.60 4.17 19.28
CA ASP A 654 12.17 5.50 19.36
C ASP A 654 11.63 6.36 18.22
N ASN A 655 10.83 7.36 18.56
CA ASN A 655 10.39 8.36 17.60
C ASN A 655 11.22 9.65 17.76
N ILE A 656 12.52 9.52 17.54
CA ILE A 656 13.51 10.60 17.68
C ILE A 656 13.14 11.82 16.80
N SER A 657 12.44 11.59 15.70
CA SER A 657 12.06 12.65 14.76
C SER A 657 11.01 13.65 15.29
N MET A 658 10.23 13.27 16.31
CA MET A 658 9.21 14.14 16.92
C MET A 658 9.64 14.70 18.28
N GLY A 659 10.81 14.36 18.79
CA GLY A 659 11.32 14.85 20.08
C GLY A 659 10.56 14.33 21.30
N GLU A 660 9.69 13.33 21.15
CA GLU A 660 8.95 12.71 22.25
C GLU A 660 9.81 11.68 22.96
N SER A 661 9.77 11.68 24.30
CA SER A 661 10.35 10.62 25.11
C SER A 661 9.69 9.29 24.80
N THR A 662 10.49 8.19 24.75
CA THR A 662 9.98 6.83 24.56
C THR A 662 8.88 6.47 25.56
N PHE A 663 8.99 6.95 26.79
CA PHE A 663 7.99 6.77 27.84
C PHE A 663 6.68 7.53 27.53
N MET A 664 6.76 8.76 26.98
CA MET A 664 5.57 9.52 26.61
C MET A 664 4.81 8.85 25.45
N VAL A 665 5.54 8.32 24.46
CA VAL A 665 4.94 7.53 23.37
C VAL A 665 4.24 6.29 23.93
N GLU A 666 4.87 5.59 24.87
CA GLU A 666 4.27 4.43 25.54
C GLU A 666 2.99 4.79 26.27
N MET A 667 2.96 5.90 27.02
CA MET A 667 1.78 6.36 27.75
C MET A 667 0.66 6.80 26.80
N ASN A 668 0.98 7.47 25.71
CA ASN A 668 0.02 7.85 24.68
C ASN A 668 -0.64 6.62 24.02
N GLU A 669 0.17 5.62 23.64
CA GLU A 669 -0.33 4.35 23.09
C GLU A 669 -1.25 3.64 24.10
N THR A 670 -0.83 3.56 25.36
CA THR A 670 -1.60 2.91 26.44
C THR A 670 -2.89 3.66 26.74
N ALA A 671 -2.85 4.99 26.80
CA ALA A 671 -4.05 5.81 27.00
C ALA A 671 -5.06 5.62 25.87
N ASN A 672 -4.58 5.57 24.62
CA ASN A 672 -5.45 5.26 23.49
C ASN A 672 -6.14 3.88 23.64
N ILE A 673 -5.40 2.87 24.07
CA ILE A 673 -5.97 1.54 24.33
C ILE A 673 -7.08 1.61 25.39
N LEU A 674 -6.76 2.16 26.58
CA LEU A 674 -7.68 2.16 27.71
C LEU A 674 -8.98 2.94 27.46
N ASN A 675 -8.91 4.01 26.66
CA ASN A 675 -10.07 4.83 26.31
C ASN A 675 -10.95 4.19 25.22
N ASN A 676 -10.46 3.20 24.48
CA ASN A 676 -11.16 2.65 23.32
C ASN A 676 -11.53 1.16 23.42
N ILE A 677 -11.31 0.51 24.56
CA ILE A 677 -11.65 -0.91 24.76
C ILE A 677 -13.15 -1.19 24.66
N SER A 678 -13.49 -2.36 24.16
CA SER A 678 -14.86 -2.89 24.07
C SER A 678 -14.93 -4.30 24.66
N GLU A 679 -16.13 -4.87 24.74
CA GLU A 679 -16.35 -6.22 25.24
C GLU A 679 -15.69 -7.32 24.39
N ARG A 680 -15.45 -7.03 23.10
CA ARG A 680 -14.86 -7.96 22.14
C ARG A 680 -13.40 -7.63 21.81
N SER A 681 -12.81 -6.65 22.49
CA SER A 681 -11.42 -6.27 22.26
C SER A 681 -10.43 -7.37 22.66
N LEU A 682 -9.35 -7.46 21.90
CA LEU A 682 -8.14 -8.20 22.23
C LEU A 682 -7.01 -7.20 22.47
N VAL A 683 -6.46 -7.19 23.67
CA VAL A 683 -5.43 -6.25 24.12
C VAL A 683 -4.12 -7.01 24.37
N LEU A 684 -3.04 -6.52 23.81
CA LEU A 684 -1.69 -7.10 23.90
C LEU A 684 -0.73 -6.05 24.43
N LEU A 685 -0.29 -6.22 25.67
CA LEU A 685 0.61 -5.30 26.35
C LEU A 685 1.95 -6.00 26.62
N ASP A 686 3.03 -5.38 26.20
CA ASP A 686 4.38 -5.93 26.37
C ASP A 686 5.30 -4.91 27.03
N GLU A 687 5.83 -5.29 28.18
CA GLU A 687 6.82 -4.54 28.95
C GLU A 687 6.41 -3.09 29.26
N ILE A 688 5.18 -2.88 29.72
CA ILE A 688 4.68 -1.57 30.14
C ILE A 688 5.44 -1.07 31.39
N GLY A 689 5.77 0.22 31.42
CA GLY A 689 6.47 0.88 32.52
C GLY A 689 8.00 0.81 32.46
N ARG A 690 8.57 0.28 31.36
CA ARG A 690 10.03 0.13 31.23
C ARG A 690 10.78 1.46 31.07
N GLY A 691 10.11 2.50 30.61
CA GLY A 691 10.73 3.80 30.29
C GLY A 691 10.92 4.75 31.49
N THR A 692 10.59 4.32 32.72
CA THR A 692 10.63 5.16 33.96
C THR A 692 11.34 4.42 35.11
N SER A 693 11.24 4.96 36.31
CA SER A 693 11.80 4.28 37.51
C SER A 693 11.06 2.95 37.78
N THR A 694 11.73 1.99 38.39
CA THR A 694 11.17 0.65 38.62
C THR A 694 9.82 0.70 39.35
N TYR A 695 9.75 1.48 40.45
CA TYR A 695 8.55 1.57 41.25
C TYR A 695 7.39 2.29 40.54
N ASP A 696 7.67 3.36 39.79
CA ASP A 696 6.65 4.01 38.94
C ASP A 696 6.16 3.05 37.86
N GLY A 697 7.09 2.30 37.21
CA GLY A 697 6.76 1.32 36.19
C GLY A 697 5.87 0.20 36.69
N ILE A 698 6.18 -0.39 37.87
CA ILE A 698 5.35 -1.39 38.54
C ILE A 698 3.98 -0.82 38.88
N SER A 699 3.92 0.37 39.50
CA SER A 699 2.68 1.00 39.90
C SER A 699 1.74 1.27 38.71
N ILE A 700 2.28 1.78 37.61
CA ILE A 700 1.53 2.03 36.37
C ILE A 700 1.05 0.71 35.76
N ALA A 701 1.91 -0.30 35.65
CA ALA A 701 1.55 -1.61 35.10
C ALA A 701 0.47 -2.31 35.90
N TRP A 702 0.55 -2.22 37.25
CA TRP A 702 -0.47 -2.73 38.16
C TRP A 702 -1.80 -2.04 37.94
N ALA A 703 -1.82 -0.69 37.99
CA ALA A 703 -3.03 0.10 37.84
C ALA A 703 -3.71 -0.14 36.47
N ILE A 704 -2.93 -0.31 35.41
CA ILE A 704 -3.47 -0.66 34.06
C ILE A 704 -4.13 -2.03 34.08
N ALA A 705 -3.49 -3.04 34.64
CA ALA A 705 -4.04 -4.38 34.72
C ALA A 705 -5.31 -4.45 35.60
N GLU A 706 -5.31 -3.75 36.72
CA GLU A 706 -6.49 -3.58 37.60
C GLU A 706 -7.63 -2.87 36.84
N TYR A 707 -7.35 -1.74 36.19
CA TYR A 707 -8.34 -1.04 35.38
C TYR A 707 -8.96 -1.94 34.30
N LEU A 708 -8.15 -2.71 33.56
CA LEU A 708 -8.64 -3.66 32.55
C LEU A 708 -9.50 -4.78 33.17
N HIS A 709 -9.14 -5.24 34.38
CA HIS A 709 -9.91 -6.25 35.09
C HIS A 709 -11.27 -5.71 35.57
N GLU A 710 -11.30 -4.52 36.18
CA GLU A 710 -12.51 -3.92 36.75
C GLU A 710 -13.42 -3.28 35.69
N HIS A 711 -12.87 -2.93 34.53
CA HIS A 711 -13.63 -2.25 33.47
C HIS A 711 -14.81 -3.12 33.00
N PRO A 712 -16.02 -2.55 32.79
CA PRO A 712 -17.23 -3.29 32.41
C PRO A 712 -17.06 -4.13 31.12
N SER A 713 -16.22 -3.67 30.19
CA SER A 713 -15.94 -4.39 28.94
C SER A 713 -15.26 -5.74 29.16
N LYS A 714 -14.48 -5.90 30.24
CA LYS A 714 -13.70 -7.12 30.52
C LYS A 714 -12.94 -7.60 29.28
N ALA A 715 -12.16 -6.71 28.65
CA ALA A 715 -11.42 -7.00 27.43
C ALA A 715 -10.40 -8.15 27.65
N LYS A 716 -10.31 -9.05 26.69
CA LYS A 716 -9.34 -10.14 26.70
C LYS A 716 -7.94 -9.58 26.59
N THR A 717 -7.06 -9.91 27.54
CA THR A 717 -5.75 -9.27 27.64
C THR A 717 -4.63 -10.30 27.80
N LEU A 718 -3.56 -10.16 26.99
CA LEU A 718 -2.26 -10.77 27.23
C LEU A 718 -1.31 -9.66 27.68
N PHE A 719 -0.73 -9.81 28.87
CA PHE A 719 0.13 -8.83 29.48
C PHE A 719 1.50 -9.45 29.75
N ALA A 720 2.47 -9.20 28.91
CA ALA A 720 3.84 -9.65 29.13
C ALA A 720 4.61 -8.62 29.95
N THR A 721 5.32 -9.07 30.96
CA THR A 721 6.06 -8.21 31.88
C THR A 721 7.33 -8.87 32.38
N HIS A 722 8.28 -8.06 32.82
CA HIS A 722 9.45 -8.50 33.58
C HIS A 722 9.32 -8.20 35.09
N TYR A 723 8.23 -7.56 35.49
CA TYR A 723 7.93 -7.28 36.89
C TYR A 723 7.31 -8.52 37.55
N HIS A 724 8.05 -9.13 38.50
CA HIS A 724 7.60 -10.34 39.21
C HIS A 724 6.50 -10.02 40.21
N GLU A 725 6.45 -8.79 40.70
CA GLU A 725 5.47 -8.29 41.66
C GLU A 725 4.04 -8.38 41.09
N LEU A 726 3.87 -8.31 39.77
CA LEU A 726 2.56 -8.47 39.17
C LEU A 726 2.00 -9.90 39.28
N ASN A 727 2.83 -10.89 39.64
CA ASN A 727 2.34 -12.23 39.93
C ASN A 727 1.36 -12.27 41.12
N ASP A 728 1.53 -11.37 42.09
CA ASP A 728 0.68 -11.28 43.29
C ASP A 728 -0.76 -10.82 42.95
N MET A 729 -1.00 -10.26 41.76
CA MET A 729 -2.34 -9.88 41.28
C MET A 729 -3.30 -11.08 41.23
N THR A 730 -2.83 -12.29 41.01
CA THR A 730 -3.69 -13.49 40.98
C THR A 730 -4.27 -13.84 42.35
N GLU A 731 -3.73 -13.33 43.46
CA GLU A 731 -4.28 -13.48 44.80
C GLU A 731 -5.48 -12.55 45.05
N THR A 732 -5.49 -11.39 44.35
CA THR A 732 -6.52 -10.37 44.55
C THR A 732 -7.59 -10.42 43.45
N PHE A 733 -7.23 -10.78 42.22
CA PHE A 733 -8.11 -10.67 41.05
C PHE A 733 -8.39 -12.04 40.41
N ASP A 734 -9.57 -12.58 40.59
CA ASP A 734 -9.96 -13.94 40.20
C ASP A 734 -9.78 -14.24 38.68
N ARG A 735 -9.94 -13.25 37.81
CA ARG A 735 -9.83 -13.40 36.34
C ARG A 735 -8.45 -13.12 35.78
N VAL A 736 -7.46 -12.87 36.64
CA VAL A 736 -6.04 -12.76 36.30
C VAL A 736 -5.36 -14.12 36.50
N LYS A 737 -4.61 -14.60 35.52
CA LYS A 737 -3.87 -15.86 35.63
C LYS A 737 -2.41 -15.66 35.24
N ASN A 738 -1.51 -16.25 36.04
CA ASN A 738 -0.07 -16.20 35.77
C ASN A 738 0.37 -17.34 34.88
N PHE A 739 1.17 -16.97 33.91
CA PHE A 739 1.89 -17.90 33.06
C PHE A 739 3.36 -17.43 32.95
N ASN A 740 4.24 -18.37 32.67
CA ASN A 740 5.62 -18.05 32.35
C ASN A 740 6.06 -18.76 31.09
N VAL A 741 7.08 -18.21 30.43
CA VAL A 741 7.72 -18.89 29.32
C VAL A 741 8.86 -19.73 29.87
N SER A 742 8.69 -21.06 29.76
CA SER A 742 9.56 -22.04 30.41
C SER A 742 10.99 -22.01 29.88
N ILE A 743 11.91 -22.23 30.79
CA ILE A 743 13.34 -22.34 30.56
C ILE A 743 13.88 -23.60 31.24
N LYS A 744 14.99 -24.11 30.76
CA LYS A 744 15.71 -25.21 31.40
C LYS A 744 17.10 -24.73 31.80
N GLU A 745 17.35 -24.71 33.08
CA GLU A 745 18.68 -24.38 33.60
C GLU A 745 19.58 -25.61 33.52
N LEU A 746 20.75 -25.43 32.94
CA LEU A 746 21.88 -26.35 32.98
C LEU A 746 23.00 -25.68 33.79
N LYS A 747 23.91 -26.47 34.40
CA LYS A 747 24.97 -25.97 35.34
C LYS A 747 25.68 -24.69 34.88
N ASP A 748 25.78 -24.44 33.58
CA ASP A 748 26.44 -23.26 32.97
C ASP A 748 25.67 -22.51 31.91
N ASN A 749 24.48 -23.00 31.46
CA ASN A 749 23.70 -22.43 30.37
C ASN A 749 22.21 -22.48 30.69
N VAL A 750 21.49 -21.54 30.11
CA VAL A 750 20.02 -21.49 30.12
C VAL A 750 19.50 -21.84 28.71
N ILE A 751 18.64 -22.83 28.60
CA ILE A 751 17.96 -23.19 27.38
C ILE A 751 16.53 -22.62 27.42
N PHE A 752 16.20 -21.76 26.48
CA PHE A 752 14.84 -21.21 26.31
C PHE A 752 13.96 -22.28 25.64
N LEU A 753 13.05 -22.88 26.41
CA LEU A 753 12.11 -23.88 25.88
C LEU A 753 10.98 -23.21 25.10
N ARG A 754 10.79 -21.90 25.22
CA ARG A 754 9.79 -21.10 24.49
C ARG A 754 8.36 -21.62 24.65
N LYS A 755 8.07 -22.39 25.68
CA LYS A 755 6.75 -22.98 25.98
C LYS A 755 6.07 -22.18 27.09
N LEU A 756 4.85 -21.71 26.83
CA LEU A 756 3.99 -21.05 27.82
C LEU A 756 3.43 -22.10 28.78
N VAL A 757 3.66 -21.93 30.06
CA VAL A 757 3.20 -22.84 31.12
C VAL A 757 2.52 -22.05 32.23
N PRO A 758 1.50 -22.62 32.93
CA PRO A 758 0.90 -21.96 34.08
C PRO A 758 1.88 -21.73 35.22
N GLY A 759 1.67 -20.62 35.95
CA GLY A 759 2.50 -20.19 37.08
C GLY A 759 3.38 -19.01 36.74
N GLY A 760 3.78 -18.23 37.74
CA GLY A 760 4.71 -17.10 37.62
C GLY A 760 6.17 -17.55 37.63
N SER A 761 7.09 -16.73 37.12
CA SER A 761 8.53 -16.90 37.30
C SER A 761 9.00 -16.02 38.45
N GLU A 762 9.76 -16.60 39.38
CA GLU A 762 10.27 -15.88 40.55
C GLU A 762 11.71 -15.34 40.35
N HIS A 763 12.37 -15.70 39.26
CA HIS A 763 13.78 -15.37 39.03
C HIS A 763 14.01 -14.47 37.82
N SER A 764 14.94 -13.52 38.00
CA SER A 764 15.46 -12.66 36.94
C SER A 764 16.61 -13.34 36.20
N PHE A 765 16.56 -13.38 34.88
CA PHE A 765 17.59 -14.00 34.03
C PHE A 765 18.45 -12.99 33.25
N GLY A 766 18.36 -11.70 33.56
CA GLY A 766 19.06 -10.63 32.81
C GLY A 766 20.60 -10.86 32.78
N ILE A 767 21.20 -11.32 33.88
CA ILE A 767 22.64 -11.59 33.94
C ILE A 767 23.03 -12.79 33.07
N HIS A 768 22.15 -13.81 32.97
CA HIS A 768 22.38 -14.94 32.08
C HIS A 768 22.34 -14.52 30.60
N VAL A 769 21.41 -13.65 30.21
CA VAL A 769 21.36 -13.07 28.85
C VAL A 769 22.62 -12.24 28.57
N ALA A 770 23.10 -11.44 29.54
CA ALA A 770 24.33 -10.69 29.42
C ALA A 770 25.56 -11.62 29.20
N LYS A 771 25.58 -12.78 29.87
CA LYS A 771 26.63 -13.81 29.67
C LYS A 771 26.55 -14.38 28.24
N LEU A 772 25.35 -14.70 27.75
CA LEU A 772 25.14 -15.19 26.37
C LEU A 772 25.51 -14.16 25.30
N ALA A 773 25.34 -12.87 25.60
CA ALA A 773 25.74 -11.76 24.73
C ALA A 773 27.27 -11.53 24.69
N GLY A 774 28.05 -12.30 25.46
CA GLY A 774 29.53 -12.23 25.48
C GLY A 774 30.09 -11.14 26.40
N MET A 775 29.35 -10.66 27.40
CA MET A 775 29.88 -9.72 28.36
C MET A 775 31.10 -10.30 29.12
N PRO A 776 32.12 -9.47 29.47
CA PRO A 776 33.30 -9.92 30.20
C PRO A 776 32.94 -10.63 31.50
N ALA A 777 33.60 -11.76 31.79
CA ALA A 777 33.31 -12.59 32.95
C ALA A 777 33.43 -11.83 34.29
N SER A 778 34.33 -10.85 34.42
CA SER A 778 34.48 -9.99 35.59
C SER A 778 33.21 -9.13 35.85
N VAL A 779 32.57 -8.61 34.78
CA VAL A 779 31.33 -7.84 34.88
C VAL A 779 30.18 -8.75 35.32
N ILE A 780 30.05 -9.94 34.70
CA ILE A 780 29.05 -10.95 35.07
C ILE A 780 29.21 -11.38 36.56
N HIS A 781 30.43 -11.66 37.00
CA HIS A 781 30.67 -12.03 38.39
C HIS A 781 30.27 -10.91 39.37
N ARG A 782 30.61 -9.67 39.03
CA ARG A 782 30.25 -8.51 39.84
C ARG A 782 28.76 -8.29 39.88
N ALA A 783 28.07 -8.40 38.73
CA ALA A 783 26.60 -8.27 38.60
C ALA A 783 25.89 -9.33 39.49
N ASN A 784 26.30 -10.60 39.44
CA ASN A 784 25.75 -11.66 40.30
C ASN A 784 25.93 -11.37 41.81
N LYS A 785 27.09 -10.80 42.19
CA LYS A 785 27.35 -10.43 43.60
C LYS A 785 26.43 -9.27 44.04
N MET A 786 26.19 -8.31 43.15
CA MET A 786 25.27 -7.19 43.45
C MET A 786 23.81 -7.64 43.49
N LEU A 787 23.39 -8.51 42.54
CA LEU A 787 22.03 -9.06 42.52
C LEU A 787 21.69 -9.75 43.84
N LYS A 788 22.58 -10.64 44.34
CA LYS A 788 22.40 -11.32 45.63
C LYS A 788 22.29 -10.36 46.81
N LYS A 789 22.99 -9.23 46.78
CA LYS A 789 22.86 -8.22 47.83
C LYS A 789 21.54 -7.48 47.78
N LEU A 790 21.08 -7.14 46.55
CA LEU A 790 19.80 -6.46 46.37
C LEU A 790 18.63 -7.38 46.73
N GLU A 791 18.63 -8.63 46.29
CA GLU A 791 17.61 -9.62 46.65
C GLU A 791 17.56 -9.86 48.17
N ALA A 792 18.69 -9.92 48.83
CA ALA A 792 18.75 -10.06 50.32
C ALA A 792 18.23 -8.83 51.07
N SER A 793 18.30 -7.64 50.47
CA SER A 793 17.74 -6.42 51.07
C SER A 793 16.24 -6.24 50.80
N HIS A 794 15.69 -6.93 49.81
CA HIS A 794 14.25 -6.89 49.44
C HIS A 794 13.41 -8.06 49.97
N SER A 795 14.01 -9.04 50.61
CA SER A 795 13.31 -10.23 51.15
C SER A 795 12.63 -9.97 52.51
N SER A 796 12.38 -8.73 52.89
CA SER A 796 11.58 -8.43 54.09
C SER A 796 10.08 -8.54 53.76
N ASP A 797 9.36 -9.38 54.48
CA ASP A 797 7.92 -9.63 54.43
C ASP A 797 7.03 -8.37 54.58
N GLU A 798 7.63 -7.23 54.86
CA GLU A 798 6.98 -5.93 55.10
C GLU A 798 6.30 -5.32 53.83
N ILE A 799 6.78 -5.66 52.62
CA ILE A 799 6.17 -5.15 51.37
C ILE A 799 4.87 -5.93 51.04
N LYS A 800 4.86 -7.23 51.34
CA LYS A 800 3.67 -8.07 51.12
C LYS A 800 2.48 -7.70 52.01
N ASP A 801 2.75 -7.35 53.27
CA ASP A 801 1.70 -6.94 54.18
C ASP A 801 1.16 -5.53 53.92
N LYS A 802 1.96 -4.62 53.38
CA LYS A 802 1.52 -3.26 53.05
C LYS A 802 0.69 -3.19 51.77
N LEU A 803 0.94 -4.06 50.81
CA LEU A 803 0.12 -4.18 49.56
C LEU A 803 -1.26 -4.80 49.85
N LYS A 804 -1.38 -5.70 50.83
CA LYS A 804 -2.68 -6.28 51.26
C LYS A 804 -3.56 -5.33 52.06
N GLN A 805 -3.00 -4.30 52.69
CA GLN A 805 -3.75 -3.31 53.51
C GLN A 805 -4.26 -2.09 52.71
N ALA A 806 -3.87 -1.92 51.45
CA ALA A 806 -4.27 -0.78 50.61
C ALA A 806 -5.64 -0.91 49.92
N THR A 807 -6.47 -1.90 50.31
CA THR A 807 -7.76 -2.15 49.66
C THR A 807 -8.98 -1.53 50.33
N GLU A 808 -8.89 -0.79 51.46
CA GLU A 808 -10.00 0.00 52.02
C GLU A 808 -9.50 1.29 52.65
N GLU A 809 -9.88 2.43 52.11
CA GLU A 809 -9.80 3.80 52.62
C GLU A 809 -8.42 4.39 52.96
N ASP A 810 -8.13 5.50 52.29
CA ASP A 810 -7.01 6.45 52.45
C ASP A 810 -5.78 6.25 51.51
N VAL A 811 -5.96 6.59 50.26
CA VAL A 811 -4.87 7.00 49.37
C VAL A 811 -4.50 8.45 49.72
N GLN A 812 -3.79 8.63 50.83
CA GLN A 812 -2.99 9.83 50.99
C GLN A 812 -1.72 9.55 51.82
N LEU A 813 -0.57 9.56 51.09
CA LEU A 813 0.77 9.81 51.64
C LEU A 813 1.38 8.75 52.56
N SER A 814 1.84 7.60 51.98
CA SER A 814 2.85 6.79 52.65
C SER A 814 3.80 6.03 51.72
N PHE A 815 3.93 6.40 50.43
CA PHE A 815 4.83 5.69 49.50
C PHE A 815 6.12 6.45 49.17
N PHE A 816 6.48 7.51 49.90
CA PHE A 816 7.76 8.18 49.73
C PHE A 816 8.58 8.11 51.02
N GLN A 817 9.14 6.94 51.33
CA GLN A 817 10.39 6.86 52.03
C GLN A 817 11.49 6.49 51.01
N LEU A 818 11.96 7.47 50.30
CA LEU A 818 13.31 7.48 49.79
C LEU A 818 14.20 7.48 51.00
N ASP A 819 14.91 6.41 51.24
CA ASP A 819 16.08 6.40 52.13
C ASP A 819 17.16 7.24 51.42
N ASP A 820 17.06 8.55 51.55
CA ASP A 820 18.15 9.45 51.27
C ASP A 820 19.12 9.29 52.48
N PRO A 821 20.34 8.78 52.28
CA PRO A 821 21.31 8.61 53.35
C PRO A 821 21.50 9.90 54.17
N LEU A 822 21.30 11.05 53.56
CA LEU A 822 21.34 12.35 54.20
C LEU A 822 20.18 12.57 55.18
N LEU A 823 18.99 12.04 54.88
CA LEU A 823 17.85 12.11 55.80
C LEU A 823 17.98 11.14 56.97
N GLU A 824 18.63 10.00 56.79
CA GLU A 824 18.96 9.08 57.86
C GLU A 824 20.05 9.67 58.80
N ASP A 825 21.09 10.27 58.25
CA ASP A 825 22.14 10.97 59.00
C ASP A 825 21.51 12.14 59.82
N ILE A 826 20.61 12.89 59.28
CA ILE A 826 19.89 13.98 59.98
C ILE A 826 18.98 13.42 61.06
N LYS A 827 18.30 12.32 60.82
CA LYS A 827 17.44 11.65 61.80
C LYS A 827 18.24 11.11 62.97
N GLU A 828 19.41 10.46 62.73
CA GLU A 828 20.30 10.00 63.79
C GLU A 828 20.87 11.15 64.57
N GLU A 829 21.23 12.28 63.97
CA GLU A 829 21.75 13.47 64.63
C GLU A 829 20.70 14.14 65.50
N ILE A 830 19.46 14.19 65.07
CA ILE A 830 18.31 14.70 65.86
C ILE A 830 18.01 13.76 67.00
N LEU A 831 17.96 12.45 66.80
CA LEU A 831 17.61 11.48 67.86
C LEU A 831 18.78 11.32 68.85
N GLY A 832 20.02 11.51 68.48
CA GLY A 832 21.19 11.50 69.37
C GLY A 832 21.35 12.76 70.19
N THR A 833 20.61 13.82 69.91
CA THR A 833 20.70 15.11 70.57
C THR A 833 19.76 15.15 71.83
N ASN A 834 20.35 15.14 73.01
CA ASN A 834 19.57 15.28 74.28
C ASN A 834 19.20 16.76 74.52
N ILE A 835 17.96 17.10 74.17
CA ILE A 835 17.45 18.47 74.21
C ILE A 835 17.42 19.05 75.62
N ASP A 836 17.19 18.23 76.69
CA ASP A 836 17.03 18.65 78.05
C ASP A 836 18.37 19.12 78.72
N THR A 837 19.51 18.85 78.06
CA THR A 837 20.83 19.22 78.55
C THR A 837 21.45 20.39 77.77
N LEU A 838 20.81 20.92 76.71
CA LEU A 838 21.34 22.00 75.92
C LEU A 838 20.92 23.36 76.41
N THR A 839 21.84 24.29 76.41
CA THR A 839 21.55 25.70 76.66
C THR A 839 20.87 26.28 75.36
N PRO A 840 20.08 27.37 75.41
CA PRO A 840 19.45 27.98 74.29
C PRO A 840 20.41 28.32 73.15
N ILE A 841 21.66 28.68 73.43
CA ILE A 841 22.71 28.98 72.43
C ILE A 841 23.15 27.69 71.72
N GLU A 842 23.42 26.66 72.54
CA GLU A 842 23.83 25.34 71.97
C GLU A 842 22.78 24.70 71.18
N ALA A 843 21.48 24.81 71.53
CA ALA A 843 20.36 24.35 70.75
C ALA A 843 20.28 25.05 69.37
N LEU A 844 20.50 26.36 69.33
CA LEU A 844 20.54 27.15 68.12
C LEU A 844 21.73 26.81 67.23
N MET A 845 22.90 26.50 67.83
CA MET A 845 24.07 26.02 67.07
C MET A 845 23.81 24.64 66.51
N LYS A 846 23.18 23.72 67.22
CA LYS A 846 22.85 22.37 66.76
C LYS A 846 21.81 22.40 65.63
N LEU A 847 20.79 23.23 65.75
CA LEU A 847 19.81 23.47 64.69
C LEU A 847 20.48 24.03 63.41
N ASN A 848 21.48 24.90 63.57
CA ASN A 848 22.22 25.46 62.44
C ASN A 848 23.15 24.41 61.79
N GLU A 849 23.71 23.47 62.53
CA GLU A 849 24.48 22.33 62.07
C GLU A 849 23.61 21.38 61.24
N ILE A 850 22.45 20.99 61.77
CA ILE A 850 21.45 20.18 61.05
C ILE A 850 20.98 20.88 59.79
N LYS A 851 20.75 22.19 59.83
CA LYS A 851 20.38 22.97 58.63
C LYS A 851 21.50 23.01 57.60
N ARG A 852 22.76 23.03 58.02
CA ARG A 852 23.92 22.97 57.12
C ARG A 852 24.06 21.61 56.43
N MET A 853 23.65 20.52 57.07
CA MET A 853 23.62 19.20 56.42
C MET A 853 22.63 19.17 55.28
N LEU A 854 21.46 19.85 55.39
CA LEU A 854 20.49 19.99 54.33
C LEU A 854 20.92 20.89 53.14
N ILE A 855 21.86 21.83 53.39
CA ILE A 855 22.29 22.82 52.40
C ILE A 855 23.60 22.42 51.66
N LYS A 856 24.31 21.40 52.12
CA LYS A 856 25.52 20.88 51.44
C LYS A 856 25.11 20.00 50.25
N LYS A 857 24.90 20.64 49.12
CA LYS A 857 25.03 20.08 47.78
C LYS A 857 26.30 20.58 47.14
#